data_c01eb1c44bd09aaed2611e220f5a0589
#
_entry.id   c01eb1c44bd09aaed2611e220f5a0589
#
_cell.length_a   1.000
_cell.length_b   1.000
_cell.length_c   1.000
_cell.angle_alpha   90.00
_cell.angle_beta   90.00
_cell.angle_gamma   90.00
#
_symmetry.space_group_name_H-M   'P 1'
#
loop_
_entity.id
_entity.type
_entity.pdbx_description
1 polymer ?
#
loop_
_entity_poly.entity_id
_entity_poly.type
_entity_poly.pdbx_seq_one_letter_code
_entity_poly.pdbx_strand_id
1 'polypeptide(L)'
;MRRAVAILLAILLLLPTGAQAEWAMFGKDANHTGVAEVTDRTIQKRTPVVSWDRGSSSEEVYSWGTSIGNFEANIDGDPYDREVLHIAYVTATEDDDSLVGKLIIRDGGSPGKVMWQRDLGTIRNQNNQSLQTDFENFEAAYGTPAIADFDGNGLMDIAVVTTDGVVHFFEPEIEYNSANEGYDAEDNGERWSHETDITVVRSNPAITSFDGGNDIVISGIDLENDEINIIAIDGSTGDRIWKFTAEGTEISSPAVLDDSSNRKVFVSVYNDGLEVYAIQGGSAISGWTPKTIGSVVDPDDANQHPLLPSVVIADITDDSGKEILVPQPPATDDGDAQLWLFKPDGDYADGWNSAYELENGGDIDATPAVGDIDGDGDLEIVAVTWEDPSATTNNELTHVWAIGNDATLEWETEYDTDSSGGWDDDEHAISSPILAVIYNEDGKNNLDVFTCTTPKCFALDGNDGLDGGGPKDQLWDITLEGRGGDNTIFTSPAASDVDGDGLIDFVIDGAVYSADLADLTLRSSDIVIADSDGNPVTEVEEGQEVTLYPITIRNDGNHDAQDVDIEVRLDTFDGNLLHEESIDIEANSIQNLANFTWVASGQGTHSIWVMCLIDTDDNEEVRYDNNNASRSLLVKPQYGLELNITNSFETVDVNQTATFDINIMNMGLQTDNYTISVTVMNPEWDISYPSEVSNVASNTTVQFSVSFVPGSNVTAAVHDFTITVASEGNSSRTDSVVVDVSVNQYYGLNVEMPLTNQRVFPDTTLSYLVRITNQGNGVDTFDLFTGNDWGAEIRIDNSPSGEVFLGAGR
;
A
#
# COMPACT_ATOMS: atom_id res chain seq x y z
N MET A 1 13.21 10.82 25.04
CA MET A 1 11.99 11.60 24.76
C MET A 1 11.86 12.08 23.31
N ARG A 2 12.88 12.69 22.68
CA ARG A 2 12.76 13.14 21.27
C ARG A 2 12.66 12.03 20.21
N ARG A 3 13.18 10.83 20.45
CA ARG A 3 13.04 9.68 19.54
C ARG A 3 11.70 8.95 19.68
N ALA A 4 11.08 8.99 20.85
CA ALA A 4 9.74 8.41 21.06
C ALA A 4 8.62 9.26 20.44
N VAL A 5 8.81 10.59 20.38
CA VAL A 5 7.84 11.50 19.74
C VAL A 5 7.91 11.40 18.20
N ALA A 6 9.10 11.14 17.62
CA ALA A 6 9.24 10.95 16.18
C ALA A 6 8.64 9.60 15.70
N ILE A 7 8.73 8.54 16.53
CA ILE A 7 8.11 7.26 16.23
C ILE A 7 6.57 7.34 16.42
N LEU A 8 6.08 8.12 17.38
CA LEU A 8 4.63 8.33 17.54
C LEU A 8 4.04 9.20 16.43
N LEU A 9 4.82 10.17 15.88
CA LEU A 9 4.37 10.94 14.71
C LEU A 9 4.43 10.12 13.40
N ALA A 10 5.38 9.20 13.27
CA ALA A 10 5.45 8.29 12.13
C ALA A 10 4.37 7.19 12.17
N ILE A 11 3.93 6.77 13.37
CA ILE A 11 2.81 5.84 13.52
C ILE A 11 1.46 6.56 13.36
N LEU A 12 1.38 7.88 13.59
CA LEU A 12 0.16 8.66 13.31
C LEU A 12 -0.02 8.99 11.80
N LEU A 13 1.04 8.84 11.00
CA LEU A 13 1.01 9.00 9.54
C LEU A 13 0.79 7.66 8.80
N LEU A 14 0.65 6.54 9.54
CA LEU A 14 0.37 5.21 9.03
C LEU A 14 -0.98 4.66 9.52
N LEU A 15 -1.86 5.52 10.00
CA LEU A 15 -3.27 5.14 10.11
C LEU A 15 -3.84 5.24 8.68
N PRO A 16 -4.54 4.24 8.17
CA PRO A 16 -5.27 4.39 6.93
C PRO A 16 -6.17 5.63 7.11
N THR A 17 -5.90 6.64 6.33
CA THR A 17 -6.86 7.73 6.11
C THR A 17 -8.09 7.04 5.58
N GLY A 18 -9.27 7.33 6.14
CA GLY A 18 -10.52 6.64 5.83
C GLY A 18 -10.73 6.44 4.33
N ALA A 19 -11.58 5.48 3.99
CA ALA A 19 -11.88 5.09 2.61
C ALA A 19 -11.95 6.32 1.68
N GLN A 20 -11.10 6.38 0.68
CA GLN A 20 -11.06 7.43 -0.34
C GLN A 20 -11.32 6.79 -1.70
N ALA A 21 -12.07 7.50 -2.53
CA ALA A 21 -12.19 7.15 -3.92
C ALA A 21 -11.06 7.84 -4.71
N GLU A 22 -10.40 7.11 -5.58
CA GLU A 22 -9.31 7.65 -6.42
C GLU A 22 -9.88 8.44 -7.61
N TRP A 23 -10.93 7.94 -8.23
CA TRP A 23 -11.71 8.60 -9.26
C TRP A 23 -13.18 8.63 -8.85
N ALA A 24 -13.52 9.52 -7.93
CA ALA A 24 -14.78 9.48 -7.19
C ALA A 24 -15.99 9.90 -8.02
N MET A 25 -15.79 10.63 -9.12
CA MET A 25 -16.84 11.20 -9.95
C MET A 25 -16.29 11.67 -11.29
N PHE A 26 -17.19 12.11 -12.17
CA PHE A 26 -16.84 12.70 -13.46
C PHE A 26 -15.79 13.83 -13.31
N GLY A 27 -14.78 13.82 -14.19
CA GLY A 27 -13.68 14.76 -14.13
C GLY A 27 -12.84 14.62 -12.86
N LYS A 28 -12.86 13.45 -12.21
CA LYS A 28 -12.17 13.05 -11.00
C LYS A 28 -12.62 13.79 -9.74
N ASP A 29 -12.78 15.07 -9.77
CA ASP A 29 -13.08 15.90 -8.60
C ASP A 29 -14.23 16.90 -8.85
N ALA A 30 -14.72 17.52 -7.80
CA ALA A 30 -15.81 18.52 -7.88
C ALA A 30 -15.46 19.80 -8.65
N ASN A 31 -14.21 19.98 -9.04
CA ASN A 31 -13.74 21.12 -9.88
C ASN A 31 -13.62 20.71 -11.35
N HIS A 32 -13.77 19.44 -11.68
CA HIS A 32 -13.62 18.84 -13.02
C HIS A 32 -12.22 19.04 -13.65
N THR A 33 -11.16 18.93 -12.85
CA THR A 33 -9.79 19.19 -13.36
C THR A 33 -9.30 18.11 -14.32
N GLY A 34 -9.84 16.89 -14.24
CA GLY A 34 -9.50 15.79 -15.14
C GLY A 34 -8.09 15.23 -14.95
N VAL A 35 -7.41 15.53 -13.84
CA VAL A 35 -6.02 15.10 -13.59
C VAL A 35 -6.00 13.83 -12.73
N ALA A 36 -5.40 12.75 -13.23
CA ALA A 36 -5.14 11.55 -12.44
C ALA A 36 -4.07 11.80 -11.36
N GLU A 37 -4.09 11.02 -10.29
CA GLU A 37 -3.01 11.07 -9.30
C GLU A 37 -1.70 10.55 -9.89
N VAL A 38 -0.59 11.19 -9.51
CA VAL A 38 0.73 10.78 -9.99
C VAL A 38 1.11 9.49 -9.29
N THR A 39 1.33 8.43 -10.05
CA THR A 39 1.92 7.20 -9.55
C THR A 39 3.44 7.34 -9.47
N ASP A 40 4.10 6.56 -8.61
CA ASP A 40 5.57 6.57 -8.48
C ASP A 40 6.30 6.01 -9.72
N ARG A 41 5.57 5.46 -10.67
CA ARG A 41 6.07 4.82 -11.88
C ARG A 41 5.39 5.37 -13.12
N THR A 42 6.09 5.33 -14.23
CA THR A 42 5.60 5.77 -15.54
C THR A 42 5.48 4.57 -16.47
N ILE A 43 4.37 4.50 -17.20
CA ILE A 43 4.22 3.56 -18.31
C ILE A 43 5.25 3.92 -19.39
N GLN A 44 5.83 2.91 -20.00
CA GLN A 44 6.69 3.09 -21.15
C GLN A 44 5.87 3.35 -22.42
N LYS A 45 6.55 3.70 -23.54
CA LYS A 45 5.93 3.87 -24.88
C LYS A 45 5.34 2.57 -25.45
N ARG A 46 4.56 1.85 -24.69
CA ARG A 46 3.86 0.65 -25.14
C ARG A 46 2.38 0.88 -25.12
N THR A 47 1.68 0.45 -26.14
CA THR A 47 0.22 0.45 -26.19
C THR A 47 -0.31 -0.42 -25.07
N PRO A 48 -1.15 0.09 -24.17
CA PRO A 48 -1.81 -0.72 -23.16
C PRO A 48 -2.65 -1.83 -23.80
N VAL A 49 -2.77 -2.94 -23.11
CA VAL A 49 -3.61 -4.06 -23.50
C VAL A 49 -4.83 -4.16 -22.61
N VAL A 50 -5.88 -4.79 -23.09
CA VAL A 50 -7.06 -5.08 -22.27
C VAL A 50 -6.65 -6.05 -21.18
N SER A 51 -6.54 -5.58 -19.95
CA SER A 51 -6.31 -6.42 -18.77
C SER A 51 -7.51 -7.33 -18.53
N TRP A 52 -8.69 -6.74 -18.57
CA TRP A 52 -9.95 -7.48 -18.63
C TRP A 52 -11.04 -6.66 -19.32
N ASP A 53 -11.96 -7.33 -20.00
CA ASP A 53 -13.12 -6.76 -20.60
C ASP A 53 -14.37 -7.26 -19.86
N ARG A 54 -15.38 -6.43 -19.75
CA ARG A 54 -16.72 -6.83 -19.24
C ARG A 54 -17.30 -8.07 -19.93
N GLY A 55 -16.62 -8.55 -20.97
CA GLY A 55 -17.00 -9.70 -21.79
C GLY A 55 -17.99 -9.31 -22.90
N SER A 56 -17.85 -9.92 -24.04
CA SER A 56 -18.82 -9.82 -25.15
C SER A 56 -20.12 -10.54 -24.80
N SER A 57 -20.61 -10.47 -23.55
CA SER A 57 -21.94 -10.97 -23.24
C SER A 57 -22.92 -10.06 -23.98
N SER A 58 -23.78 -10.63 -24.78
CA SER A 58 -24.88 -9.92 -25.46
C SER A 58 -25.89 -9.28 -24.48
N GLU A 59 -25.51 -9.13 -23.23
CA GLU A 59 -26.36 -8.68 -22.14
C GLU A 59 -26.01 -7.24 -21.68
N GLU A 60 -24.74 -6.76 -21.84
CA GLU A 60 -24.37 -5.39 -21.51
C GLU A 60 -24.15 -4.59 -22.80
N VAL A 61 -25.02 -3.66 -23.09
CA VAL A 61 -25.05 -2.96 -24.39
C VAL A 61 -24.37 -1.60 -24.31
N TYR A 62 -24.45 -0.88 -23.17
CA TYR A 62 -23.90 0.47 -22.97
C TYR A 62 -23.37 0.63 -21.57
N SER A 63 -22.37 1.49 -21.38
CA SER A 63 -21.88 1.93 -20.09
C SER A 63 -21.85 3.46 -20.02
N TRP A 64 -22.24 4.03 -18.89
CA TRP A 64 -22.19 5.46 -18.63
C TRP A 64 -21.26 5.70 -17.46
N GLY A 65 -20.24 6.50 -17.63
CA GLY A 65 -19.33 7.02 -16.62
C GLY A 65 -18.79 5.97 -15.64
N THR A 66 -17.53 6.05 -15.36
CA THR A 66 -16.86 5.13 -14.45
C THR A 66 -16.26 5.90 -13.29
N SER A 67 -16.40 5.36 -12.10
CA SER A 67 -15.70 5.82 -10.90
C SER A 67 -14.84 4.72 -10.32
N ILE A 68 -13.71 5.10 -9.76
CA ILE A 68 -12.73 4.19 -9.16
C ILE A 68 -12.64 4.49 -7.67
N GLY A 69 -12.76 3.47 -6.83
CA GLY A 69 -12.70 3.64 -5.38
C GLY A 69 -12.29 2.37 -4.66
N ASN A 70 -11.91 2.51 -3.40
CA ASN A 70 -11.50 1.39 -2.56
C ASN A 70 -12.68 0.88 -1.73
N PHE A 71 -13.26 -0.25 -2.11
CA PHE A 71 -14.33 -0.95 -1.40
C PHE A 71 -13.83 -2.07 -0.48
N GLU A 72 -12.55 -2.16 -0.20
CA GLU A 72 -11.98 -3.24 0.63
C GLU A 72 -12.65 -3.33 2.02
N ALA A 73 -12.99 -2.18 2.62
CA ALA A 73 -13.70 -2.15 3.90
C ALA A 73 -15.14 -2.70 3.85
N ASN A 74 -15.75 -2.76 2.66
CA ASN A 74 -17.09 -3.29 2.44
C ASN A 74 -17.12 -4.81 2.26
N ILE A 75 -15.94 -5.45 2.15
CA ILE A 75 -15.82 -6.90 1.89
C ILE A 75 -15.74 -7.67 3.20
N ASP A 76 -16.68 -8.57 3.46
CA ASP A 76 -16.62 -9.48 4.61
C ASP A 76 -15.98 -10.82 4.21
N GLY A 77 -14.96 -11.22 4.98
CA GLY A 77 -14.35 -12.54 4.89
C GLY A 77 -13.28 -12.72 3.81
N ASP A 78 -12.85 -11.68 3.12
CA ASP A 78 -11.70 -11.79 2.22
C ASP A 78 -10.42 -12.02 3.03
N PRO A 79 -9.68 -13.12 2.79
CA PRO A 79 -8.40 -13.37 3.46
C PRO A 79 -7.23 -12.64 2.82
N TYR A 80 -7.44 -11.95 1.69
CA TYR A 80 -6.42 -11.29 0.90
C TYR A 80 -6.54 -9.77 1.09
N ASP A 81 -5.54 -9.18 1.70
CA ASP A 81 -5.30 -7.74 1.73
C ASP A 81 -4.70 -7.37 0.36
N ARG A 82 -5.56 -7.05 -0.60
CA ARG A 82 -5.13 -6.71 -1.96
C ARG A 82 -5.04 -5.19 -2.06
N GLU A 83 -3.95 -4.68 -2.58
CA GLU A 83 -3.78 -3.27 -2.90
C GLU A 83 -4.40 -2.92 -4.27
N VAL A 84 -5.61 -3.41 -4.54
CA VAL A 84 -6.36 -3.15 -5.79
C VAL A 84 -7.50 -2.18 -5.53
N LEU A 85 -7.81 -1.35 -6.52
CA LEU A 85 -8.98 -0.51 -6.50
C LEU A 85 -10.16 -1.23 -7.16
N HIS A 86 -11.34 -0.67 -7.04
CA HIS A 86 -12.57 -1.25 -7.53
C HIS A 86 -13.28 -0.26 -8.45
N ILE A 87 -13.92 -0.78 -9.48
CA ILE A 87 -14.55 0.01 -10.52
C ILE A 87 -16.06 -0.05 -10.36
N ALA A 88 -16.69 1.11 -10.17
CA ALA A 88 -18.13 1.25 -10.17
C ALA A 88 -18.61 1.97 -11.44
N TYR A 89 -19.53 1.37 -12.13
CA TYR A 89 -20.10 1.95 -13.34
C TYR A 89 -21.58 1.57 -13.51
N VAL A 90 -22.30 2.39 -14.30
CA VAL A 90 -23.66 2.09 -14.68
C VAL A 90 -23.67 1.53 -16.11
N THR A 91 -24.41 0.48 -16.33
CA THR A 91 -24.56 -0.15 -17.64
C THR A 91 -26.03 -0.41 -17.95
N ALA A 92 -26.38 -0.59 -19.20
CA ALA A 92 -27.68 -1.07 -19.61
C ALA A 92 -27.61 -2.51 -20.11
N THR A 93 -28.60 -3.30 -19.73
CA THR A 93 -28.76 -4.67 -20.19
C THR A 93 -30.08 -4.80 -20.91
N GLU A 94 -30.12 -5.59 -22.02
CA GLU A 94 -31.34 -5.85 -22.76
C GLU A 94 -32.12 -6.97 -22.06
N ASP A 95 -33.39 -6.70 -21.68
CA ASP A 95 -34.32 -7.67 -21.09
C ASP A 95 -35.68 -7.59 -21.78
N ASP A 96 -36.05 -8.64 -22.54
CA ASP A 96 -37.35 -8.83 -23.23
C ASP A 96 -37.88 -7.54 -23.92
N ASP A 97 -37.10 -6.92 -24.80
CA ASP A 97 -37.41 -5.68 -25.55
C ASP A 97 -37.40 -4.38 -24.67
N SER A 98 -36.73 -4.40 -23.53
CA SER A 98 -36.52 -3.18 -22.75
C SER A 98 -35.06 -3.10 -22.24
N LEU A 99 -34.55 -1.88 -22.07
CA LEU A 99 -33.25 -1.68 -21.45
C LEU A 99 -33.43 -1.50 -19.94
N VAL A 100 -32.64 -2.24 -19.15
CA VAL A 100 -32.61 -2.15 -17.70
C VAL A 100 -31.26 -1.63 -17.28
N GLY A 101 -31.25 -0.52 -16.54
CA GLY A 101 -30.02 0.02 -15.96
C GLY A 101 -29.52 -0.84 -14.81
N LYS A 102 -28.21 -1.06 -14.76
CA LYS A 102 -27.53 -1.74 -13.64
C LYS A 102 -26.37 -0.92 -13.13
N LEU A 103 -26.24 -0.84 -11.84
CA LEU A 103 -25.02 -0.39 -11.18
C LEU A 103 -24.19 -1.61 -10.82
N ILE A 104 -22.92 -1.62 -11.20
CA ILE A 104 -22.01 -2.77 -11.04
C ILE A 104 -20.73 -2.30 -10.36
N ILE A 105 -20.24 -3.08 -9.41
CA ILE A 105 -18.89 -2.96 -8.85
C ILE A 105 -18.09 -4.17 -9.27
N ARG A 106 -16.89 -3.93 -9.80
CA ARG A 106 -15.93 -4.98 -10.17
C ARG A 106 -14.61 -4.81 -9.42
N ASP A 107 -13.96 -5.94 -9.17
CA ASP A 107 -12.57 -6.02 -8.75
C ASP A 107 -11.67 -5.47 -9.87
N GLY A 108 -10.77 -4.54 -9.54
CA GLY A 108 -9.83 -3.97 -10.51
C GLY A 108 -8.72 -4.92 -10.93
N GLY A 109 -8.43 -5.93 -10.09
CA GLY A 109 -7.48 -6.98 -10.45
C GLY A 109 -8.06 -7.94 -11.49
N SER A 110 -7.19 -8.54 -12.30
CA SER A 110 -7.60 -9.53 -13.31
C SER A 110 -8.19 -10.80 -12.66
N PRO A 111 -9.30 -11.35 -13.13
CA PRO A 111 -10.08 -11.07 -14.35
C PRO A 111 -11.32 -10.16 -14.14
N GLY A 112 -11.27 -9.15 -13.30
CA GLY A 112 -12.36 -8.17 -13.17
C GLY A 112 -13.69 -8.75 -12.69
N LYS A 113 -13.68 -9.54 -11.63
CA LYS A 113 -14.88 -10.23 -11.12
C LYS A 113 -15.94 -9.26 -10.64
N VAL A 114 -17.22 -9.51 -10.95
CA VAL A 114 -18.32 -8.76 -10.35
C VAL A 114 -18.37 -9.02 -8.86
N MET A 115 -18.27 -7.96 -8.06
CA MET A 115 -18.31 -8.01 -6.62
C MET A 115 -19.70 -7.72 -6.08
N TRP A 116 -20.38 -6.76 -6.69
CA TRP A 116 -21.72 -6.35 -6.32
C TRP A 116 -22.45 -5.75 -7.52
N GLN A 117 -23.77 -5.88 -7.56
CA GLN A 117 -24.59 -5.29 -8.61
C GLN A 117 -26.00 -4.97 -8.11
N ARG A 118 -26.61 -3.95 -8.73
CA ARG A 118 -27.97 -3.50 -8.44
C ARG A 118 -28.73 -3.13 -9.69
N ASP A 119 -29.95 -3.65 -9.85
CA ASP A 119 -30.85 -3.22 -10.89
C ASP A 119 -31.45 -1.85 -10.55
N LEU A 120 -31.31 -0.88 -11.46
CA LEU A 120 -31.79 0.51 -11.32
C LEU A 120 -33.15 0.73 -12.00
N GLY A 121 -33.75 -0.30 -12.54
CA GLY A 121 -35.04 -0.22 -13.22
C GLY A 121 -34.90 0.01 -14.74
N THR A 122 -36.04 0.09 -15.40
CA THR A 122 -36.13 0.28 -16.87
C THR A 122 -35.74 1.68 -17.28
N ILE A 123 -34.81 1.80 -18.21
CA ILE A 123 -34.42 3.07 -18.82
C ILE A 123 -35.56 3.62 -19.66
N ARG A 124 -35.85 4.90 -19.55
CA ARG A 124 -36.91 5.57 -20.25
C ARG A 124 -36.35 6.71 -21.08
N ASN A 125 -36.94 6.95 -22.24
CA ASN A 125 -36.64 8.13 -23.05
C ASN A 125 -37.31 9.40 -22.48
N GLN A 126 -36.93 10.58 -22.96
CA GLN A 126 -37.51 11.89 -22.59
C GLN A 126 -39.03 11.95 -22.54
N ASN A 127 -39.72 11.16 -23.36
CA ASN A 127 -41.17 11.12 -23.42
C ASN A 127 -41.81 10.13 -22.43
N ASN A 128 -41.05 9.62 -21.46
CA ASN A 128 -41.50 8.64 -20.45
C ASN A 128 -42.08 7.35 -21.12
N GLN A 129 -41.55 7.00 -22.29
CA GLN A 129 -41.91 5.77 -23.00
C GLN A 129 -40.75 4.78 -22.80
N SER A 130 -41.08 3.50 -22.65
CA SER A 130 -40.03 2.44 -22.67
C SER A 130 -39.39 2.46 -24.05
N LEU A 131 -38.06 2.50 -24.10
CA LEU A 131 -37.29 2.52 -25.32
C LEU A 131 -37.57 1.25 -26.12
N GLN A 132 -38.06 1.40 -27.29
CA GLN A 132 -38.21 0.38 -28.29
C GLN A 132 -37.28 0.75 -29.45
N THR A 133 -36.16 0.13 -29.53
CA THR A 133 -35.30 -0.14 -30.71
C THR A 133 -34.76 1.00 -31.60
N ASP A 134 -34.97 2.27 -31.30
CA ASP A 134 -34.30 3.34 -32.05
C ASP A 134 -33.32 4.07 -31.15
N PHE A 135 -32.05 3.74 -31.26
CA PHE A 135 -30.95 4.28 -30.47
C PHE A 135 -30.57 5.73 -30.81
N GLU A 136 -31.14 6.28 -31.85
CA GLU A 136 -30.93 7.64 -32.36
C GLU A 136 -31.45 8.76 -31.40
N ASN A 137 -32.03 8.43 -30.25
CA ASN A 137 -32.56 9.37 -29.26
C ASN A 137 -32.15 8.99 -27.84
N PHE A 138 -30.95 8.46 -27.60
CA PHE A 138 -30.40 8.19 -26.30
C PHE A 138 -29.87 9.45 -25.63
N GLU A 139 -30.74 10.17 -25.03
CA GLU A 139 -30.35 11.17 -24.06
C GLU A 139 -29.95 10.46 -22.76
N ALA A 140 -28.71 10.76 -22.28
CA ALA A 140 -28.02 10.11 -21.17
C ALA A 140 -28.92 9.61 -20.05
N ALA A 141 -29.00 8.31 -19.91
CA ALA A 141 -29.87 7.70 -18.93
C ALA A 141 -29.36 7.82 -17.49
N TYR A 142 -28.05 7.90 -17.28
CA TYR A 142 -27.45 7.93 -15.95
C TYR A 142 -26.14 8.72 -15.98
N GLY A 143 -25.87 9.46 -14.91
CA GLY A 143 -24.56 10.08 -14.72
C GLY A 143 -23.53 9.07 -14.19
N THR A 144 -22.27 9.48 -14.18
CA THR A 144 -21.19 8.76 -13.50
C THR A 144 -21.57 8.54 -12.02
N PRO A 145 -21.43 7.33 -11.44
CA PRO A 145 -21.67 7.12 -10.03
C PRO A 145 -20.75 8.00 -9.18
N ALA A 146 -21.24 8.55 -8.09
CA ALA A 146 -20.41 9.25 -7.13
C ALA A 146 -20.09 8.32 -5.95
N ILE A 147 -18.81 8.19 -5.62
CA ILE A 147 -18.33 7.26 -4.60
C ILE A 147 -17.68 8.04 -3.44
N ALA A 148 -18.17 7.85 -2.23
CA ALA A 148 -17.58 8.39 -1.01
C ALA A 148 -18.11 7.64 0.22
N ASP A 149 -17.48 7.82 1.37
CA ASP A 149 -18.08 7.50 2.67
C ASP A 149 -19.01 8.68 3.04
N PHE A 150 -20.30 8.57 2.69
CA PHE A 150 -21.25 9.65 2.86
C PHE A 150 -21.76 9.78 4.31
N ASP A 151 -21.83 8.70 5.06
CA ASP A 151 -22.33 8.72 6.43
C ASP A 151 -21.23 8.74 7.51
N GLY A 152 -19.94 8.65 7.11
CA GLY A 152 -18.78 8.73 7.99
C GLY A 152 -18.51 7.45 8.79
N ASN A 153 -19.02 6.31 8.32
CA ASN A 153 -18.89 5.01 9.01
C ASN A 153 -17.60 4.24 8.63
N GLY A 154 -16.87 4.70 7.61
CA GLY A 154 -15.62 4.12 7.11
C GLY A 154 -15.81 3.09 6.00
N LEU A 155 -17.04 2.87 5.52
CA LEU A 155 -17.37 2.08 4.35
C LEU A 155 -17.60 3.00 3.15
N MET A 156 -17.39 2.49 1.95
CA MET A 156 -17.67 3.25 0.73
C MET A 156 -19.13 3.10 0.35
N ASP A 157 -19.74 4.25 0.08
CA ASP A 157 -21.09 4.37 -0.44
C ASP A 157 -21.05 4.78 -1.91
N ILE A 158 -22.15 4.54 -2.62
CA ILE A 158 -22.36 4.98 -4.01
C ILE A 158 -23.64 5.78 -4.10
N ALA A 159 -23.57 6.95 -4.70
CA ALA A 159 -24.72 7.72 -5.09
C ALA A 159 -24.90 7.65 -6.63
N VAL A 160 -26.11 7.36 -7.09
CA VAL A 160 -26.43 7.32 -8.51
C VAL A 160 -27.78 8.03 -8.74
N VAL A 161 -27.88 8.77 -9.85
CA VAL A 161 -29.10 9.46 -10.25
C VAL A 161 -29.72 8.67 -11.41
N THR A 162 -30.98 8.28 -11.25
CA THR A 162 -31.71 7.51 -12.27
C THR A 162 -32.55 8.40 -13.16
N THR A 163 -32.89 7.93 -14.35
CA THR A 163 -33.64 8.68 -15.37
C THR A 163 -35.06 9.08 -14.98
N ASP A 164 -35.58 8.54 -13.90
CA ASP A 164 -36.87 8.97 -13.31
C ASP A 164 -36.71 10.07 -12.25
N GLY A 165 -35.49 10.62 -12.12
CA GLY A 165 -35.21 11.71 -11.21
C GLY A 165 -35.07 11.30 -9.76
N VAL A 166 -34.79 10.05 -9.50
CA VAL A 166 -34.49 9.57 -8.13
C VAL A 166 -33.00 9.46 -7.92
N VAL A 167 -32.54 9.97 -6.78
CA VAL A 167 -31.17 9.76 -6.31
C VAL A 167 -31.18 8.61 -5.33
N HIS A 168 -30.38 7.58 -5.61
CA HIS A 168 -30.23 6.42 -4.77
C HIS A 168 -28.85 6.42 -4.09
N PHE A 169 -28.82 6.05 -2.83
CA PHE A 169 -27.60 5.80 -2.08
C PHE A 169 -27.54 4.36 -1.66
N PHE A 170 -26.42 3.71 -1.99
CA PHE A 170 -26.12 2.34 -1.67
C PHE A 170 -24.86 2.28 -0.82
N GLU A 171 -24.88 1.45 0.23
CA GLU A 171 -23.68 0.95 0.90
C GLU A 171 -23.58 -0.53 0.52
N PRO A 172 -22.71 -0.90 -0.41
CA PRO A 172 -22.60 -2.26 -0.88
C PRO A 172 -22.11 -3.18 0.23
N GLU A 173 -22.85 -4.26 0.50
CA GLU A 173 -22.41 -5.35 1.38
C GLU A 173 -21.89 -6.49 0.48
N ILE A 174 -20.57 -6.76 0.57
CA ILE A 174 -19.88 -7.70 -0.31
C ILE A 174 -19.41 -8.90 0.51
N GLU A 175 -19.80 -10.13 0.15
CA GLU A 175 -19.31 -11.37 0.78
C GLU A 175 -18.29 -12.08 -0.12
N TYR A 176 -17.09 -12.32 0.40
CA TYR A 176 -16.09 -13.13 -0.29
C TYR A 176 -16.39 -14.63 -0.15
N ASN A 177 -16.51 -15.33 -1.27
CA ASN A 177 -16.76 -16.76 -1.33
C ASN A 177 -15.47 -17.55 -1.62
N SER A 178 -14.86 -18.06 -0.58
CA SER A 178 -13.60 -18.84 -0.66
C SER A 178 -13.72 -20.17 -1.44
N ALA A 179 -14.93 -20.63 -1.75
CA ALA A 179 -15.11 -21.90 -2.45
C ALA A 179 -14.92 -21.79 -3.98
N ASN A 180 -15.12 -20.60 -4.53
CA ASN A 180 -14.94 -20.28 -5.94
C ASN A 180 -13.93 -19.15 -6.19
N GLU A 181 -13.26 -18.67 -5.12
CA GLU A 181 -12.35 -17.51 -5.16
C GLU A 181 -13.00 -16.30 -5.82
N GLY A 182 -14.24 -15.98 -5.45
CA GLY A 182 -15.04 -14.91 -6.01
C GLY A 182 -15.94 -14.28 -4.97
N TYR A 183 -16.85 -13.45 -5.42
CA TYR A 183 -17.78 -12.72 -4.56
C TYR A 183 -19.21 -13.21 -4.79
N ASP A 184 -20.00 -13.25 -3.73
CA ASP A 184 -21.43 -13.47 -3.83
C ASP A 184 -22.12 -12.09 -3.97
N ALA A 185 -22.48 -11.75 -5.22
CA ALA A 185 -23.12 -10.47 -5.52
C ALA A 185 -24.57 -10.52 -5.04
N GLU A 186 -24.82 -9.89 -3.89
CA GLU A 186 -26.18 -9.76 -3.35
C GLU A 186 -26.79 -8.40 -3.70
N ASP A 187 -28.06 -8.39 -4.09
CA ASP A 187 -28.85 -7.19 -4.35
C ASP A 187 -29.33 -6.57 -3.02
N ASN A 188 -28.42 -5.92 -2.29
CA ASN A 188 -28.66 -5.31 -0.98
C ASN A 188 -27.99 -3.93 -0.87
N GLY A 189 -28.09 -3.31 0.30
CA GLY A 189 -27.31 -2.13 0.65
C GLY A 189 -27.96 -0.78 0.33
N GLU A 190 -29.19 -0.71 -0.16
CA GLU A 190 -29.87 0.59 -0.33
C GLU A 190 -30.10 1.25 1.06
N ARG A 191 -29.50 2.43 1.27
CA ARG A 191 -29.60 3.20 2.50
C ARG A 191 -30.81 4.13 2.45
N TRP A 192 -30.90 4.92 1.41
CA TRP A 192 -32.01 5.84 1.19
C TRP A 192 -32.11 6.23 -0.29
N SER A 193 -33.26 6.76 -0.66
CA SER A 193 -33.51 7.38 -1.96
C SER A 193 -34.26 8.69 -1.79
N HIS A 194 -34.02 9.62 -2.73
CA HIS A 194 -34.62 10.94 -2.71
C HIS A 194 -35.27 11.22 -4.07
N GLU A 195 -36.57 11.42 -4.10
CA GLU A 195 -37.30 11.87 -5.29
C GLU A 195 -36.98 13.35 -5.53
N THR A 196 -36.60 13.69 -6.75
CA THR A 196 -36.32 15.05 -7.17
C THR A 196 -37.39 15.54 -8.13
N ASP A 197 -37.44 16.87 -8.36
CA ASP A 197 -38.28 17.44 -9.41
C ASP A 197 -37.59 17.41 -10.82
N ILE A 198 -36.49 16.64 -10.97
CA ILE A 198 -35.80 16.47 -12.22
C ILE A 198 -36.48 15.36 -13.02
N THR A 199 -36.83 15.64 -14.26
CA THR A 199 -37.45 14.67 -15.18
C THR A 199 -36.46 14.15 -16.23
N VAL A 200 -35.35 14.88 -16.45
CA VAL A 200 -34.23 14.46 -17.31
C VAL A 200 -32.92 14.76 -16.60
N VAL A 201 -32.08 13.74 -16.47
CA VAL A 201 -30.74 13.86 -15.91
C VAL A 201 -29.74 13.79 -17.06
N ARG A 202 -29.01 14.87 -17.28
CA ARG A 202 -27.94 14.98 -18.28
C ARG A 202 -26.61 15.38 -17.65
N SER A 203 -26.49 15.25 -16.34
CA SER A 203 -25.34 15.73 -15.60
C SER A 203 -24.83 14.67 -14.62
N ASN A 204 -23.58 14.76 -14.32
CA ASN A 204 -22.92 13.91 -13.32
C ASN A 204 -23.02 14.57 -11.92
N PRO A 205 -23.21 13.82 -10.83
CA PRO A 205 -23.22 14.38 -9.48
C PRO A 205 -21.83 14.86 -9.08
N ALA A 206 -21.76 15.96 -8.33
CA ALA A 206 -20.54 16.45 -7.71
C ALA A 206 -20.54 16.20 -6.19
N ILE A 207 -19.47 15.64 -5.65
CA ILE A 207 -19.28 15.43 -4.22
C ILE A 207 -18.68 16.68 -3.59
N THR A 208 -19.28 17.13 -2.49
CA THR A 208 -18.80 18.28 -1.73
C THR A 208 -19.17 18.12 -0.25
N SER A 209 -18.98 19.15 0.58
CA SER A 209 -19.39 19.13 1.97
C SER A 209 -19.99 20.47 2.38
N PHE A 210 -21.28 20.53 2.68
CA PHE A 210 -21.93 21.76 3.14
C PHE A 210 -22.00 21.88 4.66
N ASP A 211 -22.02 20.78 5.38
CA ASP A 211 -22.22 20.73 6.83
C ASP A 211 -21.16 19.92 7.60
N GLY A 212 -20.17 19.36 6.90
CA GLY A 212 -19.02 18.61 7.46
C GLY A 212 -19.04 17.12 7.20
N GLY A 213 -20.06 16.59 6.50
CA GLY A 213 -20.09 15.25 5.88
C GLY A 213 -19.80 15.35 4.38
N ASN A 214 -19.82 14.23 3.67
CA ASN A 214 -19.86 14.21 2.22
C ASN A 214 -21.30 14.39 1.74
N ASP A 215 -21.54 15.41 0.94
CA ASP A 215 -22.82 15.76 0.34
C ASP A 215 -22.73 15.69 -1.17
N ILE A 216 -23.83 15.63 -1.88
CA ILE A 216 -23.83 15.68 -3.33
C ILE A 216 -24.61 16.89 -3.87
N VAL A 217 -24.16 17.35 -5.03
CA VAL A 217 -24.92 18.30 -5.86
C VAL A 217 -25.26 17.63 -7.18
N ILE A 218 -26.49 17.70 -7.56
CA ILE A 218 -27.00 17.21 -8.85
C ILE A 218 -27.66 18.35 -9.62
N SER A 219 -27.67 18.25 -10.93
CA SER A 219 -28.40 19.15 -11.81
C SER A 219 -29.24 18.38 -12.82
N GLY A 220 -30.26 18.98 -13.37
CA GLY A 220 -31.09 18.38 -14.37
C GLY A 220 -32.28 19.25 -14.75
N ILE A 221 -33.10 18.76 -15.66
CA ILE A 221 -34.18 19.48 -16.33
C ILE A 221 -35.53 19.00 -15.79
N ASP A 222 -36.45 19.93 -15.58
CA ASP A 222 -37.85 19.65 -15.35
C ASP A 222 -38.66 20.03 -16.62
N LEU A 223 -38.88 19.03 -17.48
CA LEU A 223 -39.61 19.22 -18.73
C LEU A 223 -41.10 19.59 -18.55
N GLU A 224 -41.68 19.37 -17.40
CA GLU A 224 -43.04 19.74 -17.14
C GLU A 224 -43.23 21.24 -16.99
N ASN A 225 -42.18 21.94 -16.47
CA ASN A 225 -42.19 23.34 -16.17
C ASN A 225 -41.25 24.21 -17.03
N ASP A 226 -40.48 23.62 -17.93
CA ASP A 226 -39.40 24.24 -18.73
C ASP A 226 -38.35 24.91 -17.77
N GLU A 227 -37.98 24.23 -16.70
CA GLU A 227 -37.04 24.71 -15.68
C GLU A 227 -35.85 23.78 -15.53
N ILE A 228 -34.72 24.38 -15.22
CA ILE A 228 -33.54 23.61 -14.76
C ILE A 228 -33.50 23.62 -13.23
N ASN A 229 -33.07 22.54 -12.63
CA ASN A 229 -32.98 22.35 -11.20
C ASN A 229 -31.57 21.94 -10.78
N ILE A 230 -31.03 22.63 -9.76
CA ILE A 230 -29.80 22.28 -9.09
C ILE A 230 -30.13 21.99 -7.63
N ILE A 231 -29.77 20.80 -7.14
CA ILE A 231 -30.19 20.30 -5.82
C ILE A 231 -28.97 19.82 -5.05
N ALA A 232 -28.81 20.31 -3.84
CA ALA A 232 -27.85 19.76 -2.87
C ALA A 232 -28.57 18.85 -1.89
N ILE A 233 -27.99 17.67 -1.67
CA ILE A 233 -28.52 16.59 -0.84
C ILE A 233 -27.46 16.20 0.18
N ASP A 234 -27.88 16.11 1.44
CA ASP A 234 -27.08 15.56 2.54
C ASP A 234 -26.84 14.05 2.30
N GLY A 235 -25.57 13.67 2.13
CA GLY A 235 -25.21 12.30 1.80
C GLY A 235 -25.51 11.31 2.91
N SER A 236 -25.53 11.76 4.17
CA SER A 236 -25.77 10.88 5.32
C SER A 236 -27.25 10.56 5.53
N THR A 237 -28.15 11.49 5.17
CA THR A 237 -29.59 11.39 5.46
C THR A 237 -30.49 11.28 4.24
N GLY A 238 -30.02 11.71 3.07
CA GLY A 238 -30.80 11.87 1.86
C GLY A 238 -31.73 13.09 1.86
N ASP A 239 -31.62 13.94 2.86
CA ASP A 239 -32.45 15.14 2.94
C ASP A 239 -31.92 16.25 2.02
N ARG A 240 -32.82 16.97 1.37
CA ARG A 240 -32.43 18.11 0.53
C ARG A 240 -31.92 19.27 1.39
N ILE A 241 -30.66 19.67 1.18
CA ILE A 241 -30.06 20.84 1.85
C ILE A 241 -30.65 22.14 1.27
N TRP A 242 -30.62 22.25 -0.05
CA TRP A 242 -31.22 23.37 -0.78
C TRP A 242 -31.54 22.97 -2.23
N LYS A 243 -32.41 23.79 -2.87
CA LYS A 243 -32.72 23.72 -4.30
C LYS A 243 -32.62 25.11 -4.90
N PHE A 244 -32.10 25.23 -6.11
CA PHE A 244 -32.15 26.40 -6.98
C PHE A 244 -32.83 26.00 -8.29
N THR A 245 -33.66 26.93 -8.82
CA THR A 245 -34.41 26.74 -10.07
C THR A 245 -34.20 27.96 -10.95
N ALA A 246 -34.02 27.75 -12.25
CA ALA A 246 -33.99 28.82 -13.25
C ALA A 246 -34.65 28.33 -14.55
N GLU A 247 -34.90 29.28 -15.51
CA GLU A 247 -35.36 28.92 -16.86
C GLU A 247 -34.22 28.37 -17.69
N GLY A 248 -34.45 27.35 -18.52
CA GLY A 248 -33.45 26.74 -19.40
C GLY A 248 -33.87 25.36 -19.87
N THR A 249 -33.32 24.91 -21.00
CA THR A 249 -33.62 23.63 -21.61
C THR A 249 -32.48 22.61 -21.53
N GLU A 250 -31.20 23.09 -21.31
CA GLU A 250 -30.03 22.25 -21.10
C GLU A 250 -29.20 22.73 -19.91
N ILE A 251 -28.47 21.82 -19.27
CA ILE A 251 -27.64 22.11 -18.10
C ILE A 251 -26.43 21.18 -18.00
N SER A 252 -25.27 21.74 -17.70
CA SER A 252 -24.04 21.01 -17.48
C SER A 252 -23.98 20.32 -16.11
N SER A 253 -23.00 19.45 -15.89
CA SER A 253 -22.67 18.92 -14.56
C SER A 253 -22.20 20.07 -13.64
N PRO A 254 -22.54 20.02 -12.33
CA PRO A 254 -22.17 21.07 -11.39
C PRO A 254 -20.70 20.99 -11.01
N ALA A 255 -19.96 22.09 -11.12
CA ALA A 255 -18.62 22.25 -10.57
C ALA A 255 -18.68 23.00 -9.24
N VAL A 256 -17.88 22.63 -8.26
CA VAL A 256 -17.94 23.21 -6.92
C VAL A 256 -16.63 23.88 -6.53
N LEU A 257 -16.68 25.19 -6.33
CA LEU A 257 -15.57 25.93 -5.73
C LEU A 257 -15.64 25.78 -4.20
N ASP A 258 -14.70 25.02 -3.66
CA ASP A 258 -14.55 24.85 -2.21
C ASP A 258 -13.68 25.98 -1.63
N ASP A 259 -14.33 27.01 -1.12
CA ASP A 259 -13.71 28.10 -0.35
C ASP A 259 -14.09 27.97 1.13
N SER A 260 -13.50 27.04 1.80
CA SER A 260 -13.48 26.67 3.25
C SER A 260 -14.70 27.00 4.12
N SER A 261 -15.58 27.90 3.75
CA SER A 261 -16.82 28.26 4.44
C SER A 261 -17.94 28.73 3.53
N ASN A 262 -17.69 28.89 2.23
CA ASN A 262 -18.60 29.50 1.26
C ASN A 262 -18.55 28.74 -0.07
N ARG A 263 -19.03 27.50 -0.07
CA ARG A 263 -19.06 26.70 -1.30
C ARG A 263 -19.98 27.34 -2.32
N LYS A 264 -19.45 27.49 -3.54
CA LYS A 264 -20.18 28.00 -4.68
C LYS A 264 -20.26 26.90 -5.72
N VAL A 265 -21.45 26.69 -6.25
CA VAL A 265 -21.72 25.73 -7.32
C VAL A 265 -21.88 26.51 -8.62
N PHE A 266 -21.15 26.10 -9.66
CA PHE A 266 -21.21 26.68 -10.99
C PHE A 266 -21.82 25.69 -11.96
N VAL A 267 -22.70 26.18 -12.83
CA VAL A 267 -23.31 25.40 -13.92
C VAL A 267 -23.48 26.25 -15.16
N SER A 268 -23.28 25.67 -16.34
CA SER A 268 -23.66 26.22 -17.60
C SER A 268 -25.10 25.83 -17.92
N VAL A 269 -25.88 26.73 -18.49
CA VAL A 269 -27.30 26.56 -18.81
C VAL A 269 -27.55 27.11 -20.20
N TYR A 270 -28.27 26.37 -21.01
CA TYR A 270 -28.82 26.90 -22.27
C TYR A 270 -30.19 27.52 -22.04
N ASN A 271 -30.34 28.82 -22.41
CA ASN A 271 -31.57 29.58 -22.34
C ASN A 271 -31.53 30.68 -23.44
N ASP A 272 -31.91 30.38 -24.67
CA ASP A 272 -31.70 31.23 -25.85
C ASP A 272 -30.24 31.71 -26.01
N GLY A 273 -29.27 30.98 -25.46
CA GLY A 273 -27.85 31.27 -25.41
C GLY A 273 -27.20 30.68 -24.17
N LEU A 274 -25.87 30.71 -24.07
CA LEU A 274 -25.13 30.19 -22.93
C LEU A 274 -25.16 31.15 -21.75
N GLU A 275 -25.69 30.70 -20.64
CA GLU A 275 -25.72 31.37 -19.34
C GLU A 275 -24.96 30.57 -18.31
N VAL A 276 -24.21 31.23 -17.44
CA VAL A 276 -23.56 30.60 -16.31
C VAL A 276 -24.14 31.12 -15.00
N TYR A 277 -24.52 30.22 -14.14
CA TYR A 277 -24.97 30.51 -12.77
C TYR A 277 -23.90 30.11 -11.76
N ALA A 278 -23.68 30.97 -10.76
CA ALA A 278 -23.01 30.62 -9.54
C ALA A 278 -23.97 30.68 -8.36
N ILE A 279 -24.09 29.59 -7.62
CA ILE A 279 -25.10 29.37 -6.59
C ILE A 279 -24.44 29.16 -5.24
N GLN A 280 -24.92 29.85 -4.23
CA GLN A 280 -24.50 29.68 -2.85
C GLN A 280 -25.72 29.51 -1.94
N GLY A 281 -25.81 28.39 -1.22
CA GLY A 281 -26.92 28.11 -0.32
C GLY A 281 -28.30 28.20 -1.00
N GLY A 282 -28.43 27.76 -2.22
CA GLY A 282 -29.65 27.76 -3.03
C GLY A 282 -30.02 29.13 -3.63
N SER A 283 -29.10 30.06 -3.69
CA SER A 283 -29.36 31.40 -4.25
C SER A 283 -28.21 31.78 -5.21
N ALA A 284 -28.56 32.37 -6.34
CA ALA A 284 -27.57 32.91 -7.28
C ALA A 284 -26.83 34.10 -6.66
N ILE A 285 -25.53 34.18 -6.90
CA ILE A 285 -24.66 35.24 -6.38
C ILE A 285 -24.47 36.39 -7.34
N SER A 286 -24.18 37.57 -6.82
CA SER A 286 -23.97 38.79 -7.60
C SER A 286 -22.79 38.61 -8.57
N GLY A 287 -22.94 39.04 -9.82
CA GLY A 287 -21.93 38.81 -10.89
C GLY A 287 -22.25 37.60 -11.78
N TRP A 288 -23.04 36.63 -11.24
CA TRP A 288 -23.40 35.36 -11.88
C TRP A 288 -24.91 35.06 -11.82
N THR A 289 -25.80 36.07 -12.06
CA THR A 289 -27.24 35.94 -11.86
C THR A 289 -28.10 36.27 -13.11
N PRO A 290 -28.15 35.47 -14.16
CA PRO A 290 -27.05 34.69 -14.75
C PRO A 290 -25.97 35.58 -15.35
N LYS A 291 -24.82 35.01 -15.65
CA LYS A 291 -23.81 35.64 -16.51
C LYS A 291 -24.02 35.13 -17.92
N THR A 292 -24.58 35.95 -18.80
CA THR A 292 -24.72 35.60 -20.22
C THR A 292 -23.33 35.62 -20.85
N ILE A 293 -22.93 34.52 -21.46
CA ILE A 293 -21.66 34.30 -22.14
C ILE A 293 -21.79 34.71 -23.62
N GLY A 294 -22.74 34.08 -24.35
CA GLY A 294 -22.93 34.35 -25.77
C GLY A 294 -24.07 33.53 -26.35
N SER A 295 -24.26 33.71 -27.68
CA SER A 295 -25.15 32.82 -28.41
C SER A 295 -24.43 31.49 -28.64
N VAL A 296 -25.17 30.40 -28.60
CA VAL A 296 -24.73 29.05 -29.00
C VAL A 296 -25.78 28.47 -29.94
N VAL A 297 -25.43 27.46 -30.72
CA VAL A 297 -26.41 26.72 -31.51
C VAL A 297 -27.45 26.13 -30.57
N ASP A 298 -28.73 26.06 -31.05
CA ASP A 298 -29.81 25.49 -30.24
C ASP A 298 -29.61 23.96 -30.10
N PRO A 299 -29.33 23.44 -28.90
CA PRO A 299 -29.13 22.00 -28.71
C PRO A 299 -30.40 21.15 -28.99
N ASP A 300 -31.59 21.78 -29.06
CA ASP A 300 -32.84 21.10 -29.42
C ASP A 300 -32.99 20.89 -30.93
N ASP A 301 -32.08 21.39 -31.79
CA ASP A 301 -32.10 21.05 -33.22
C ASP A 301 -31.60 19.60 -33.38
N ALA A 302 -32.47 18.70 -33.83
CA ALA A 302 -32.40 17.24 -33.74
C ALA A 302 -31.17 16.54 -34.35
N ASN A 303 -30.20 17.31 -34.81
CA ASN A 303 -28.95 16.84 -35.39
C ASN A 303 -27.70 17.43 -34.71
N GLN A 304 -27.83 18.12 -33.56
CA GLN A 304 -26.68 18.81 -32.95
C GLN A 304 -26.81 18.82 -31.42
N HIS A 305 -25.86 18.21 -30.78
CA HIS A 305 -25.34 18.36 -29.40
C HIS A 305 -26.28 18.06 -28.23
N PRO A 306 -26.12 16.87 -27.64
CA PRO A 306 -26.91 16.51 -26.47
C PRO A 306 -26.33 17.01 -25.14
N LEU A 307 -25.10 17.51 -25.03
CA LEU A 307 -24.45 17.80 -23.76
C LEU A 307 -23.72 19.15 -23.72
N LEU A 308 -24.04 19.99 -22.74
CA LEU A 308 -23.22 21.17 -22.45
C LEU A 308 -21.94 20.76 -21.69
N PRO A 309 -20.77 21.16 -22.16
CA PRO A 309 -19.51 20.90 -21.43
C PRO A 309 -19.55 21.61 -20.08
N SER A 310 -18.96 20.95 -19.08
CA SER A 310 -18.98 21.46 -17.70
C SER A 310 -17.99 22.58 -17.50
N VAL A 311 -18.29 23.42 -16.53
CA VAL A 311 -17.37 24.43 -16.01
C VAL A 311 -16.20 23.74 -15.30
N VAL A 312 -14.96 24.22 -15.50
CA VAL A 312 -13.77 23.72 -14.80
C VAL A 312 -13.28 24.80 -13.82
N ILE A 313 -12.80 24.40 -12.66
CA ILE A 313 -12.34 25.31 -11.61
C ILE A 313 -10.91 24.94 -11.21
N ALA A 314 -9.95 25.80 -11.57
CA ALA A 314 -8.54 25.60 -11.25
C ALA A 314 -7.83 26.93 -11.00
N ASP A 315 -6.66 26.92 -10.39
CA ASP A 315 -5.78 28.09 -10.20
C ASP A 315 -4.88 28.19 -11.43
N ILE A 316 -5.47 28.73 -12.51
CA ILE A 316 -4.87 28.68 -13.88
C ILE A 316 -3.91 29.84 -14.07
N THR A 317 -4.23 31.02 -13.57
CA THR A 317 -3.40 32.22 -13.77
C THR A 317 -2.50 32.49 -12.57
N ASP A 318 -1.46 33.32 -12.75
CA ASP A 318 -0.52 33.72 -11.68
C ASP A 318 -1.18 34.51 -10.53
N ASP A 319 -2.46 34.79 -10.59
CA ASP A 319 -3.14 35.50 -9.51
C ASP A 319 -3.52 34.55 -8.38
N SER A 320 -3.77 35.05 -7.19
CA SER A 320 -4.09 34.19 -6.05
C SER A 320 -5.57 33.83 -6.04
N GLY A 321 -5.91 32.67 -6.53
CA GLY A 321 -7.27 32.14 -6.43
C GLY A 321 -7.61 31.25 -7.61
N LYS A 322 -8.60 30.42 -7.47
CA LYS A 322 -9.08 29.57 -8.57
C LYS A 322 -9.91 30.37 -9.56
N GLU A 323 -9.71 30.15 -10.82
CA GLU A 323 -10.52 30.67 -11.93
C GLU A 323 -11.64 29.71 -12.31
N ILE A 324 -12.56 30.23 -13.10
CA ILE A 324 -13.72 29.56 -13.63
C ILE A 324 -13.59 29.53 -15.16
N LEU A 325 -13.19 28.38 -15.68
CA LEU A 325 -13.10 28.12 -17.10
C LEU A 325 -14.49 27.69 -17.61
N VAL A 326 -14.98 28.42 -18.60
CA VAL A 326 -16.30 28.17 -19.24
C VAL A 326 -16.05 27.86 -20.70
N PRO A 327 -16.20 26.59 -21.13
CA PRO A 327 -16.23 26.25 -22.54
C PRO A 327 -17.59 26.69 -23.13
N GLN A 328 -17.55 27.26 -24.31
CA GLN A 328 -18.70 27.72 -25.05
C GLN A 328 -18.75 27.00 -26.41
N PRO A 329 -19.79 26.23 -26.69
CA PRO A 329 -20.07 25.74 -28.05
C PRO A 329 -20.23 26.90 -29.06
N PRO A 330 -20.09 26.64 -30.37
CA PRO A 330 -20.16 27.67 -31.40
C PRO A 330 -21.52 28.37 -31.43
N ALA A 331 -21.53 29.59 -31.99
CA ALA A 331 -22.72 30.38 -32.15
C ALA A 331 -23.52 30.06 -33.44
N THR A 332 -22.96 29.26 -34.32
CA THR A 332 -23.55 28.82 -35.61
C THR A 332 -22.96 27.48 -35.98
N ASP A 333 -23.67 26.70 -36.78
CA ASP A 333 -23.27 25.37 -37.26
C ASP A 333 -21.89 25.31 -37.95
N ASP A 334 -21.44 26.41 -38.58
CA ASP A 334 -20.11 26.59 -39.19
C ASP A 334 -19.17 27.44 -38.26
N GLY A 335 -19.44 27.53 -36.98
CA GLY A 335 -18.69 28.36 -36.02
C GLY A 335 -17.61 27.61 -35.29
N ASP A 336 -16.77 28.33 -34.51
CA ASP A 336 -15.72 27.79 -33.68
C ASP A 336 -16.10 27.90 -32.19
N ALA A 337 -15.75 26.91 -31.42
CA ALA A 337 -15.88 26.89 -29.98
C ALA A 337 -14.98 27.94 -29.32
N GLN A 338 -15.35 28.37 -28.13
CA GLN A 338 -14.62 29.41 -27.39
C GLN A 338 -14.37 28.98 -25.94
N LEU A 339 -13.28 29.40 -25.37
CA LEU A 339 -12.94 29.26 -23.97
C LEU A 339 -12.97 30.62 -23.26
N TRP A 340 -13.63 30.70 -22.15
CA TRP A 340 -13.72 31.89 -21.30
C TRP A 340 -13.14 31.63 -19.93
N LEU A 341 -12.31 32.56 -19.42
CA LEU A 341 -11.74 32.40 -18.08
C LEU A 341 -12.14 33.60 -17.19
N PHE A 342 -12.77 33.30 -16.07
CA PHE A 342 -13.28 34.30 -15.13
C PHE A 342 -12.77 34.07 -13.72
N LYS A 343 -12.65 35.15 -12.95
CA LYS A 343 -12.49 35.11 -11.50
C LYS A 343 -13.82 34.73 -10.81
N PRO A 344 -13.77 34.24 -9.55
CA PRO A 344 -14.98 33.87 -8.81
C PRO A 344 -15.99 34.98 -8.56
N ASP A 345 -15.65 36.27 -8.82
CA ASP A 345 -16.55 37.43 -8.77
C ASP A 345 -17.20 37.74 -10.11
N GLY A 346 -16.81 37.06 -11.18
CA GLY A 346 -17.35 37.20 -12.52
C GLY A 346 -16.58 38.20 -13.42
N ASP A 347 -15.49 38.78 -12.95
CA ASP A 347 -14.60 39.57 -13.80
C ASP A 347 -13.69 38.62 -14.59
N TYR A 348 -13.12 39.08 -15.71
CA TYR A 348 -12.16 38.29 -16.46
C TYR A 348 -10.90 37.99 -15.64
N ALA A 349 -10.35 36.83 -15.85
CA ALA A 349 -9.06 36.43 -15.26
C ALA A 349 -7.91 37.28 -15.85
N ASP A 350 -6.81 37.40 -15.13
CA ASP A 350 -5.65 38.17 -15.57
C ASP A 350 -5.04 37.52 -16.84
N GLY A 351 -4.74 38.34 -17.85
CA GLY A 351 -4.34 37.84 -19.17
C GLY A 351 -5.50 37.60 -20.13
N TRP A 352 -6.69 37.28 -19.66
CA TRP A 352 -7.87 36.94 -20.44
C TRP A 352 -8.82 38.18 -20.52
N ASN A 353 -8.81 38.91 -21.64
CA ASN A 353 -9.65 40.10 -21.83
C ASN A 353 -10.87 39.85 -22.75
N SER A 354 -10.96 38.65 -23.30
CA SER A 354 -12.01 38.15 -24.18
C SER A 354 -11.94 36.60 -24.17
N ALA A 355 -12.89 35.95 -24.82
CA ALA A 355 -12.77 34.52 -25.12
C ALA A 355 -11.50 34.25 -25.94
N TYR A 356 -10.97 33.03 -25.72
CA TYR A 356 -10.04 32.40 -26.67
C TYR A 356 -10.87 31.60 -27.68
N GLU A 357 -10.68 31.83 -28.96
CA GLU A 357 -11.36 31.15 -30.05
C GLU A 357 -10.50 29.96 -30.54
N LEU A 358 -11.09 28.75 -30.57
CA LEU A 358 -10.44 27.53 -31.08
C LEU A 358 -10.61 27.51 -32.62
N GLU A 359 -9.79 28.34 -33.34
CA GLU A 359 -9.95 28.62 -34.79
C GLU A 359 -9.93 27.31 -35.64
N ASN A 360 -10.97 27.03 -36.40
CA ASN A 360 -11.23 25.83 -37.21
C ASN A 360 -11.36 24.54 -36.38
N GLY A 361 -11.66 24.65 -35.08
CA GLY A 361 -11.82 23.49 -34.19
C GLY A 361 -13.25 23.00 -34.16
N GLY A 362 -14.22 23.73 -34.71
CA GLY A 362 -15.63 23.36 -34.72
C GLY A 362 -16.23 23.38 -33.31
N ASP A 363 -16.87 22.29 -32.92
CA ASP A 363 -17.70 22.24 -31.73
C ASP A 363 -16.96 21.65 -30.49
N ILE A 364 -17.47 21.90 -29.31
CA ILE A 364 -16.97 21.43 -28.03
C ILE A 364 -18.09 20.82 -27.17
N ASP A 365 -18.14 19.51 -27.10
CA ASP A 365 -19.02 18.74 -26.20
C ASP A 365 -18.28 18.21 -24.98
N ALA A 366 -16.96 18.08 -25.09
CA ALA A 366 -16.10 17.59 -24.04
C ALA A 366 -15.76 18.67 -22.99
N THR A 367 -15.76 18.32 -21.73
CA THR A 367 -15.26 19.19 -20.65
C THR A 367 -13.72 19.23 -20.70
N PRO A 368 -13.08 20.41 -20.80
CA PRO A 368 -11.63 20.52 -20.80
C PRO A 368 -10.98 20.00 -19.53
N ALA A 369 -9.74 19.54 -19.65
CA ALA A 369 -8.88 19.24 -18.50
C ALA A 369 -7.88 20.38 -18.26
N VAL A 370 -7.36 20.52 -17.02
CA VAL A 370 -6.42 21.58 -16.66
C VAL A 370 -5.29 21.00 -15.80
N GLY A 371 -4.05 21.17 -16.26
CA GLY A 371 -2.86 20.67 -15.54
C GLY A 371 -1.57 21.13 -16.15
N ASP A 372 -0.46 21.01 -15.45
CA ASP A 372 0.91 21.32 -15.88
C ASP A 372 1.41 20.19 -16.80
N ILE A 373 1.20 20.34 -18.11
CA ILE A 373 1.52 19.31 -19.10
C ILE A 373 2.95 19.40 -19.64
N ASP A 374 3.64 20.51 -19.46
CA ASP A 374 5.00 20.71 -19.95
C ASP A 374 6.04 20.76 -18.81
N GLY A 375 5.60 20.77 -17.56
CA GLY A 375 6.44 20.72 -16.36
C GLY A 375 7.14 22.03 -16.05
N ASP A 376 6.61 23.17 -16.49
CA ASP A 376 7.15 24.49 -16.22
C ASP A 376 6.57 25.12 -14.93
N GLY A 377 5.47 24.58 -14.44
CA GLY A 377 4.79 24.94 -13.19
C GLY A 377 3.58 25.86 -13.40
N ASP A 378 3.31 26.30 -14.61
CA ASP A 378 2.08 26.96 -15.01
C ASP A 378 1.05 25.91 -15.44
N LEU A 379 -0.24 26.21 -15.47
CA LEU A 379 -1.26 25.25 -15.88
C LEU A 379 -1.74 25.53 -17.29
N GLU A 380 -1.84 24.47 -18.09
CA GLU A 380 -2.43 24.49 -19.41
C GLU A 380 -3.87 24.01 -19.37
N ILE A 381 -4.66 24.51 -20.31
CA ILE A 381 -6.02 24.06 -20.61
C ILE A 381 -5.96 23.12 -21.80
N VAL A 382 -6.36 21.87 -21.60
CA VAL A 382 -6.50 20.89 -22.68
C VAL A 382 -7.97 20.77 -23.08
N ALA A 383 -8.28 21.17 -24.30
CA ALA A 383 -9.61 21.07 -24.86
C ALA A 383 -9.64 20.08 -26.03
N VAL A 384 -10.78 19.40 -26.21
CA VAL A 384 -11.03 18.54 -27.37
C VAL A 384 -12.24 19.07 -28.11
N THR A 385 -12.09 19.28 -29.41
CA THR A 385 -13.17 19.77 -30.30
C THR A 385 -13.28 18.87 -31.50
N TRP A 386 -14.39 18.95 -32.19
CA TRP A 386 -14.60 18.22 -33.43
C TRP A 386 -15.18 19.13 -34.52
N GLU A 387 -14.81 18.88 -35.76
CA GLU A 387 -15.25 19.63 -36.92
C GLU A 387 -15.76 18.69 -38.03
N ASP A 388 -16.93 18.99 -38.58
CA ASP A 388 -17.40 18.42 -39.87
C ASP A 388 -17.08 19.42 -40.99
N PRO A 389 -15.94 19.27 -41.66
CA PRO A 389 -15.47 20.28 -42.64
C PRO A 389 -16.31 20.34 -43.92
N SER A 390 -17.18 19.43 -44.21
CA SER A 390 -18.19 19.57 -45.24
C SER A 390 -19.13 18.37 -45.35
N ALA A 391 -20.43 18.61 -45.49
CA ALA A 391 -21.47 17.63 -45.81
C ALA A 391 -21.24 16.81 -47.12
N THR A 392 -20.04 16.86 -47.69
CA THR A 392 -19.68 16.19 -48.95
C THR A 392 -18.42 15.35 -48.89
N THR A 393 -17.65 15.39 -47.79
CA THR A 393 -16.36 14.70 -47.70
C THR A 393 -16.30 13.56 -46.67
N ASN A 394 -17.27 13.39 -45.81
CA ASN A 394 -17.27 12.40 -44.74
C ASN A 394 -15.92 12.34 -43.96
N ASN A 395 -15.32 13.48 -43.72
CA ASN A 395 -14.07 13.59 -42.93
C ASN A 395 -14.38 14.41 -41.69
N GLU A 396 -14.68 13.77 -40.60
CA GLU A 396 -14.76 14.41 -39.33
C GLU A 396 -13.35 14.50 -38.73
N LEU A 397 -13.02 15.66 -38.19
CA LEU A 397 -11.71 15.93 -37.59
C LEU A 397 -11.87 16.19 -36.11
N THR A 398 -11.10 15.48 -35.32
CA THR A 398 -10.97 15.75 -33.88
C THR A 398 -9.70 16.56 -33.64
N HIS A 399 -9.83 17.66 -32.96
CA HIS A 399 -8.73 18.52 -32.57
C HIS A 399 -8.48 18.42 -31.07
N VAL A 400 -7.22 18.33 -30.68
CA VAL A 400 -6.78 18.44 -29.29
C VAL A 400 -5.89 19.66 -29.15
N TRP A 401 -6.27 20.52 -28.24
CA TRP A 401 -5.67 21.84 -28.01
C TRP A 401 -4.98 21.88 -26.67
N ALA A 402 -3.80 22.49 -26.57
CA ALA A 402 -3.20 22.94 -25.33
C ALA A 402 -3.04 24.46 -25.36
N ILE A 403 -3.65 25.13 -24.40
CA ILE A 403 -3.66 26.59 -24.29
C ILE A 403 -3.05 26.98 -22.96
N GLY A 404 -2.01 27.79 -22.98
CA GLY A 404 -1.31 28.28 -21.80
C GLY A 404 -2.17 29.25 -20.96
N ASN A 405 -1.73 29.45 -19.72
CA ASN A 405 -2.38 30.29 -18.71
C ASN A 405 -2.62 31.75 -19.17
N ASP A 406 -1.84 32.25 -20.13
CA ASP A 406 -1.90 33.61 -20.69
C ASP A 406 -2.72 33.73 -21.99
N ALA A 407 -3.53 32.69 -22.30
CA ALA A 407 -4.31 32.57 -23.53
C ALA A 407 -3.45 32.48 -24.81
N THR A 408 -2.31 31.80 -24.74
CA THR A 408 -1.48 31.47 -25.90
C THR A 408 -1.66 30.02 -26.29
N LEU A 409 -1.61 29.71 -27.60
CA LEU A 409 -1.61 28.35 -28.10
C LEU A 409 -0.22 27.75 -27.85
N GLU A 410 -0.16 26.68 -27.05
CA GLU A 410 1.06 25.90 -26.87
C GLU A 410 1.22 24.93 -28.04
N TRP A 411 0.22 24.11 -28.26
CA TRP A 411 0.15 23.18 -29.39
C TRP A 411 -1.28 22.81 -29.73
N GLU A 412 -1.45 22.35 -30.98
CA GLU A 412 -2.66 21.74 -31.49
C GLU A 412 -2.30 20.50 -32.29
N THR A 413 -3.13 19.49 -32.25
CA THR A 413 -3.04 18.31 -33.11
C THR A 413 -4.39 17.90 -33.64
N GLU A 414 -4.40 17.41 -34.87
CA GLU A 414 -5.60 17.05 -35.63
C GLU A 414 -5.57 15.52 -35.91
N TYR A 415 -6.66 14.86 -35.67
CA TYR A 415 -6.87 13.44 -35.98
C TYR A 415 -8.01 13.27 -36.96
N ASP A 416 -7.71 12.60 -38.08
CA ASP A 416 -8.75 12.15 -39.04
C ASP A 416 -9.38 10.87 -38.44
N THR A 417 -10.63 10.97 -38.01
CA THR A 417 -11.37 9.89 -37.40
C THR A 417 -12.00 8.95 -38.41
N ASP A 418 -12.11 9.36 -39.71
CA ASP A 418 -12.68 8.57 -40.80
C ASP A 418 -11.62 7.71 -41.52
N SER A 419 -11.09 6.73 -40.89
CA SER A 419 -10.10 5.84 -41.53
C SER A 419 -10.67 4.56 -42.12
N SER A 420 -11.80 4.48 -42.76
CA SER A 420 -12.14 3.33 -43.60
C SER A 420 -13.61 2.85 -43.56
N GLY A 421 -14.50 3.62 -44.07
CA GLY A 421 -15.60 2.98 -44.77
C GLY A 421 -16.91 2.76 -44.04
N GLY A 422 -17.66 3.82 -43.92
CA GLY A 422 -19.10 3.72 -43.80
C GLY A 422 -19.69 3.90 -42.43
N TRP A 423 -19.24 4.90 -41.70
CA TRP A 423 -19.92 5.41 -40.51
C TRP A 423 -21.00 6.43 -40.96
N ASP A 424 -22.09 6.46 -40.28
CA ASP A 424 -23.18 7.43 -40.55
C ASP A 424 -22.78 8.80 -39.89
N ASP A 425 -23.32 9.89 -40.38
CA ASP A 425 -22.97 11.29 -40.12
C ASP A 425 -23.14 11.79 -38.66
N ASP A 426 -23.19 10.93 -37.64
CA ASP A 426 -23.62 11.27 -36.29
C ASP A 426 -22.59 10.93 -35.18
N GLU A 427 -21.29 10.69 -35.47
CA GLU A 427 -20.29 10.22 -34.51
C GLU A 427 -19.37 11.34 -34.01
N HIS A 428 -19.62 11.85 -32.83
CA HIS A 428 -18.94 13.03 -32.28
C HIS A 428 -17.94 12.66 -31.15
N ALA A 429 -16.89 13.47 -30.93
CA ALA A 429 -15.94 13.33 -29.84
C ALA A 429 -16.55 13.87 -28.53
N ILE A 430 -17.25 13.04 -27.78
CA ILE A 430 -17.89 13.42 -26.53
C ILE A 430 -16.97 13.20 -25.32
N SER A 431 -15.88 12.46 -25.48
CA SER A 431 -14.99 12.10 -24.37
C SER A 431 -14.16 13.26 -23.86
N SER A 432 -14.34 13.64 -22.62
CA SER A 432 -13.48 14.63 -21.96
C SER A 432 -12.06 14.10 -21.82
N PRO A 433 -11.02 14.90 -22.11
CA PRO A 433 -9.66 14.51 -21.94
C PRO A 433 -9.34 14.31 -20.45
N ILE A 434 -8.38 13.44 -20.14
CA ILE A 434 -7.77 13.30 -18.85
C ILE A 434 -6.27 13.51 -18.94
N LEU A 435 -5.67 13.97 -17.85
CA LEU A 435 -4.26 14.21 -17.73
C LEU A 435 -3.65 13.23 -16.75
N ALA A 436 -2.57 12.56 -17.15
CA ALA A 436 -1.90 11.56 -16.33
C ALA A 436 -0.41 11.51 -16.65
N VAL A 437 0.41 11.05 -15.74
CA VAL A 437 1.82 10.75 -16.04
C VAL A 437 1.89 9.40 -16.73
N ILE A 438 1.82 9.40 -18.07
CA ILE A 438 1.84 8.18 -18.89
C ILE A 438 3.29 7.82 -19.23
N TYR A 439 4.08 8.81 -19.65
CA TYR A 439 5.45 8.61 -20.08
C TYR A 439 6.37 9.66 -19.48
N ASN A 440 7.50 9.26 -18.92
CA ASN A 440 8.44 10.16 -18.28
C ASN A 440 9.86 9.92 -18.80
N GLU A 441 10.19 10.46 -19.97
CA GLU A 441 11.54 10.36 -20.57
C GLU A 441 12.57 11.18 -19.78
N ASP A 442 12.16 12.29 -19.18
CA ASP A 442 13.05 13.26 -18.53
C ASP A 442 13.15 13.14 -17.02
N GLY A 443 12.37 12.29 -16.39
CA GLY A 443 12.25 12.20 -14.93
C GLY A 443 11.57 13.42 -14.29
N LYS A 444 10.73 14.15 -15.04
CA LYS A 444 10.05 15.37 -14.59
C LYS A 444 8.61 15.15 -14.14
N ASN A 445 8.01 14.00 -14.42
CA ASN A 445 6.60 13.73 -14.14
C ASN A 445 5.63 14.73 -14.79
N ASN A 446 5.88 15.12 -16.02
CA ASN A 446 4.94 15.94 -16.80
C ASN A 446 3.66 15.16 -17.04
N LEU A 447 2.54 15.88 -17.12
CA LEU A 447 1.27 15.25 -17.45
C LEU A 447 1.15 15.07 -18.96
N ASP A 448 0.73 13.90 -19.38
CA ASP A 448 0.37 13.55 -20.74
C ASP A 448 -1.14 13.61 -20.92
N VAL A 449 -1.61 13.73 -22.13
CA VAL A 449 -3.02 13.83 -22.46
C VAL A 449 -3.55 12.48 -22.95
N PHE A 450 -4.63 11.99 -22.35
CA PHE A 450 -5.37 10.85 -22.84
C PHE A 450 -6.80 11.25 -23.18
N THR A 451 -7.25 10.92 -24.39
CA THR A 451 -8.60 11.21 -24.85
C THR A 451 -9.08 10.13 -25.80
N CYS A 452 -10.39 10.04 -25.97
CA CYS A 452 -11.04 9.11 -26.88
C CYS A 452 -11.90 9.83 -27.91
N THR A 453 -11.81 9.36 -29.14
CA THR A 453 -12.78 9.62 -30.19
C THR A 453 -13.28 8.27 -30.67
N THR A 454 -14.44 8.19 -31.26
CA THR A 454 -14.94 6.93 -31.80
C THR A 454 -14.18 6.53 -33.07
N PRO A 455 -13.61 5.30 -33.22
CA PRO A 455 -13.51 4.23 -32.21
C PRO A 455 -12.17 4.14 -31.50
N LYS A 456 -11.42 5.20 -31.40
CA LYS A 456 -10.03 5.20 -30.89
C LYS A 456 -9.84 6.06 -29.66
N CYS A 457 -8.92 5.61 -28.80
CA CYS A 457 -8.36 6.44 -27.75
C CYS A 457 -6.86 6.63 -28.00
N PHE A 458 -6.32 7.80 -27.70
CA PHE A 458 -4.89 8.11 -27.87
C PHE A 458 -4.29 8.73 -26.62
N ALA A 459 -3.03 8.40 -26.40
CA ALA A 459 -2.17 9.12 -25.49
C ALA A 459 -1.22 10.03 -26.26
N LEU A 460 -1.11 11.27 -25.81
CA LEU A 460 -0.27 12.30 -26.39
C LEU A 460 0.71 12.79 -25.36
N ASP A 461 1.96 12.97 -25.76
CA ASP A 461 2.97 13.59 -24.93
C ASP A 461 2.58 15.04 -24.62
N GLY A 462 2.40 15.40 -23.36
CA GLY A 462 2.01 16.75 -22.94
C GLY A 462 3.06 17.82 -23.26
N ASN A 463 4.33 17.44 -23.17
CA ASN A 463 5.44 18.35 -23.44
C ASN A 463 5.52 18.67 -24.94
N ASP A 464 5.53 19.94 -25.28
CA ASP A 464 5.76 20.35 -26.67
C ASP A 464 7.15 19.90 -27.12
N GLY A 465 7.19 18.78 -27.82
CA GLY A 465 8.42 18.31 -28.44
C GLY A 465 8.98 19.45 -29.30
N LEU A 466 10.11 19.93 -28.97
CA LEU A 466 10.93 21.05 -29.50
C LEU A 466 10.97 21.27 -31.02
N ASP A 467 10.17 20.63 -31.79
CA ASP A 467 10.28 20.56 -33.26
C ASP A 467 9.14 21.24 -34.04
N GLY A 468 8.59 22.33 -33.51
CA GLY A 468 7.83 23.31 -34.22
C GLY A 468 7.08 22.90 -35.50
N GLY A 469 5.81 22.41 -35.35
CA GLY A 469 4.86 22.40 -36.46
C GLY A 469 4.62 21.08 -37.15
N GLY A 470 4.71 19.96 -36.41
CA GLY A 470 4.19 18.67 -36.81
C GLY A 470 3.00 18.23 -35.92
N PRO A 471 2.25 17.19 -36.28
CA PRO A 471 1.30 16.60 -35.36
C PRO A 471 2.03 16.18 -34.09
N LYS A 472 1.41 16.43 -32.93
CA LYS A 472 1.95 16.10 -31.60
C LYS A 472 2.36 14.63 -31.58
N ASP A 473 3.46 14.34 -30.91
CA ASP A 473 3.92 12.95 -30.81
C ASP A 473 2.88 12.12 -30.05
N GLN A 474 2.22 11.28 -30.83
CA GLN A 474 1.32 10.27 -30.29
C GLN A 474 2.18 9.20 -29.62
N LEU A 475 1.98 9.00 -28.32
CA LEU A 475 2.67 7.94 -27.59
C LEU A 475 2.18 6.56 -28.08
N TRP A 476 0.87 6.38 -28.09
CA TRP A 476 0.20 5.16 -28.58
C TRP A 476 -1.29 5.42 -28.81
N ASP A 477 -1.97 4.48 -29.47
CA ASP A 477 -3.42 4.47 -29.63
C ASP A 477 -4.02 3.08 -29.37
N ILE A 478 -5.26 3.08 -28.90
CA ILE A 478 -6.06 1.87 -28.68
C ILE A 478 -7.27 1.94 -29.60
N THR A 479 -7.54 0.85 -30.32
CA THR A 479 -8.80 0.70 -31.04
C THR A 479 -9.77 -0.14 -30.21
N LEU A 480 -10.93 0.40 -29.90
CA LEU A 480 -11.97 -0.28 -29.15
C LEU A 480 -12.73 -1.23 -30.07
N GLU A 481 -12.27 -2.48 -30.20
CA GLU A 481 -12.88 -3.49 -31.08
C GLU A 481 -14.06 -4.23 -30.42
N GLY A 482 -15.08 -4.53 -31.19
CA GLY A 482 -16.06 -5.60 -30.91
C GLY A 482 -17.28 -5.21 -30.07
N ARG A 483 -17.57 -3.93 -29.91
CA ARG A 483 -18.80 -3.48 -29.25
C ARG A 483 -19.89 -3.28 -30.29
N GLY A 484 -21.00 -4.01 -30.16
CA GLY A 484 -21.97 -4.27 -31.20
C GLY A 484 -22.53 -3.01 -31.91
N GLY A 485 -22.33 -2.93 -33.17
CA GLY A 485 -23.11 -2.18 -34.17
C GLY A 485 -22.80 -0.69 -34.29
N ASP A 486 -22.82 0.08 -33.23
CA ASP A 486 -22.51 1.51 -33.19
C ASP A 486 -21.43 1.73 -32.10
N ASN A 487 -20.20 2.00 -32.54
CA ASN A 487 -19.00 2.06 -31.63
C ASN A 487 -18.88 3.40 -30.91
N THR A 488 -19.96 4.09 -30.63
CA THR A 488 -19.92 5.42 -30.02
C THR A 488 -19.46 5.35 -28.56
N ILE A 489 -18.44 6.12 -28.20
CA ILE A 489 -17.95 6.27 -26.83
C ILE A 489 -18.73 7.40 -26.18
N PHE A 490 -19.66 7.07 -25.29
CA PHE A 490 -20.45 8.05 -24.55
C PHE A 490 -19.84 8.44 -23.19
N THR A 491 -18.65 7.93 -22.86
CA THR A 491 -18.10 8.11 -21.53
C THR A 491 -16.71 8.69 -21.59
N SER A 492 -16.43 9.59 -20.65
CA SER A 492 -15.05 10.03 -20.41
C SER A 492 -14.28 8.91 -19.69
N PRO A 493 -13.01 8.67 -20.07
CA PRO A 493 -12.16 7.71 -19.39
C PRO A 493 -11.94 8.09 -17.94
N ALA A 494 -11.63 7.10 -17.13
CA ALA A 494 -11.08 7.28 -15.78
C ALA A 494 -9.68 6.67 -15.74
N ALA A 495 -8.81 7.14 -14.84
CA ALA A 495 -7.46 6.63 -14.75
C ALA A 495 -6.99 6.55 -13.28
N SER A 496 -6.41 5.42 -12.92
CA SER A 496 -5.75 5.18 -11.63
C SER A 496 -4.93 3.89 -11.74
N ASP A 497 -4.11 3.59 -10.74
CA ASP A 497 -3.50 2.27 -10.54
C ASP A 497 -4.59 1.32 -9.98
N VAL A 498 -5.33 0.68 -10.88
CA VAL A 498 -6.54 -0.08 -10.53
C VAL A 498 -6.18 -1.49 -10.05
N ASP A 499 -5.17 -2.12 -10.63
CA ASP A 499 -4.75 -3.47 -10.30
C ASP A 499 -3.66 -3.54 -9.23
N GLY A 500 -3.18 -2.38 -8.75
CA GLY A 500 -2.21 -2.27 -7.67
C GLY A 500 -0.76 -2.53 -8.10
N ASP A 501 -0.48 -2.43 -9.40
CA ASP A 501 0.85 -2.72 -9.96
C ASP A 501 1.80 -1.51 -9.91
N GLY A 502 1.29 -0.33 -9.55
CA GLY A 502 2.04 0.92 -9.44
C GLY A 502 2.15 1.69 -10.74
N LEU A 503 1.49 1.26 -11.80
CA LEU A 503 1.32 1.97 -13.07
C LEU A 503 -0.09 2.52 -13.18
N ILE A 504 -0.30 3.44 -14.09
CA ILE A 504 -1.63 3.98 -14.34
C ILE A 504 -2.37 3.10 -15.33
N ASP A 505 -3.61 2.73 -14.97
CA ASP A 505 -4.54 2.04 -15.83
C ASP A 505 -5.58 3.01 -16.34
N PHE A 506 -6.14 2.71 -17.52
CA PHE A 506 -7.24 3.45 -18.09
C PHE A 506 -8.51 2.60 -18.06
N VAL A 507 -9.57 3.18 -17.54
CA VAL A 507 -10.87 2.54 -17.53
C VAL A 507 -11.77 3.23 -18.53
N ILE A 508 -12.13 2.50 -19.57
CA ILE A 508 -12.90 3.02 -20.68
C ILE A 508 -14.13 2.11 -20.84
N ASP A 509 -15.30 2.66 -20.71
CA ASP A 509 -16.55 1.93 -20.90
C ASP A 509 -16.60 0.63 -20.05
N GLY A 510 -16.10 0.71 -18.82
CA GLY A 510 -16.08 -0.41 -17.87
C GLY A 510 -15.06 -1.51 -18.17
N ALA A 511 -14.14 -1.33 -19.12
CA ALA A 511 -13.00 -2.20 -19.37
C ALA A 511 -11.71 -1.55 -18.87
N VAL A 512 -10.77 -2.34 -18.35
CA VAL A 512 -9.46 -1.89 -17.88
C VAL A 512 -8.40 -2.14 -18.93
N TYR A 513 -7.63 -1.12 -19.23
CA TYR A 513 -6.48 -1.14 -20.12
C TYR A 513 -5.23 -0.86 -19.30
N SER A 514 -4.43 -1.90 -19.07
CA SER A 514 -3.20 -1.85 -18.28
C SER A 514 -1.96 -1.98 -19.15
N ALA A 515 -0.80 -1.69 -18.59
CA ALA A 515 0.48 -1.88 -19.28
C ALA A 515 0.68 -3.35 -19.70
N ASP A 516 1.21 -3.57 -20.93
CA ASP A 516 1.55 -4.92 -21.45
C ASP A 516 2.90 -5.36 -20.91
N LEU A 517 2.97 -5.65 -19.61
CA LEU A 517 4.20 -6.03 -18.91
C LEU A 517 3.96 -7.31 -18.08
N ALA A 518 5.02 -8.05 -17.82
CA ALA A 518 4.99 -9.14 -16.85
C ALA A 518 5.08 -8.57 -15.41
N ASP A 519 4.50 -9.24 -14.43
CA ASP A 519 4.68 -8.95 -13.00
C ASP A 519 4.85 -10.26 -12.21
N LEU A 520 6.11 -10.61 -11.95
CA LEU A 520 6.44 -11.85 -11.27
C LEU A 520 6.39 -11.65 -9.76
N THR A 521 5.46 -12.32 -9.11
CA THR A 521 5.24 -12.21 -7.66
C THR A 521 5.61 -13.49 -6.93
N LEU A 522 6.44 -13.33 -5.90
CA LEU A 522 6.81 -14.37 -4.93
C LEU A 522 6.46 -13.93 -3.51
N ARG A 523 5.89 -14.83 -2.72
CA ARG A 523 5.58 -14.60 -1.31
C ARG A 523 6.28 -15.63 -0.42
N SER A 524 6.66 -15.24 0.79
CA SER A 524 7.24 -16.17 1.76
C SER A 524 6.33 -17.37 2.08
N SER A 525 5.00 -17.20 1.95
CA SER A 525 4.00 -18.27 2.09
C SER A 525 4.08 -19.31 0.99
N ASP A 526 4.58 -18.93 -0.18
CA ASP A 526 4.67 -19.79 -1.36
C ASP A 526 5.91 -20.72 -1.33
N ILE A 527 6.79 -20.50 -0.34
CA ILE A 527 7.96 -21.35 -0.09
C ILE A 527 7.64 -22.32 1.04
N VAL A 528 7.37 -23.57 0.71
CA VAL A 528 7.06 -24.61 1.71
C VAL A 528 8.24 -25.56 1.86
N ILE A 529 8.82 -25.64 3.08
CA ILE A 529 9.88 -26.55 3.45
C ILE A 529 9.27 -27.74 4.23
N ALA A 530 9.48 -28.97 3.78
CA ALA A 530 8.91 -30.13 4.42
C ALA A 530 9.98 -31.21 4.73
N ASP A 531 9.67 -32.08 5.69
CA ASP A 531 10.46 -33.27 6.01
C ASP A 531 10.28 -34.37 4.95
N SER A 532 10.99 -35.49 5.13
CA SER A 532 10.90 -36.65 4.23
C SER A 532 9.52 -37.31 4.16
N ASP A 533 8.65 -37.02 5.12
CA ASP A 533 7.28 -37.53 5.17
C ASP A 533 6.26 -36.53 4.56
N GLY A 534 6.74 -35.35 4.12
CA GLY A 534 5.93 -34.31 3.48
C GLY A 534 5.24 -33.36 4.47
N ASN A 535 5.62 -33.34 5.74
CA ASN A 535 5.05 -32.42 6.70
C ASN A 535 5.84 -31.11 6.69
N PRO A 536 5.18 -29.93 6.66
CA PRO A 536 5.84 -28.66 6.75
C PRO A 536 6.65 -28.53 8.05
N VAL A 537 7.89 -28.06 7.93
CA VAL A 537 8.81 -27.90 9.06
C VAL A 537 9.42 -26.50 9.10
N THR A 538 9.67 -26.01 10.33
CA THR A 538 10.42 -24.78 10.58
C THR A 538 11.76 -25.04 11.26
N GLU A 539 11.99 -26.30 11.69
CA GLU A 539 13.24 -26.76 12.28
C GLU A 539 13.56 -28.19 11.85
N VAL A 540 14.83 -28.49 11.61
CA VAL A 540 15.31 -29.80 11.18
C VAL A 540 16.65 -30.13 11.81
N GLU A 541 17.01 -31.44 11.77
CA GLU A 541 18.30 -31.94 12.22
C GLU A 541 19.37 -31.69 11.15
N GLU A 542 20.58 -31.33 11.58
CA GLU A 542 21.75 -31.24 10.71
C GLU A 542 22.02 -32.60 10.02
N GLY A 543 22.09 -32.59 8.70
CA GLY A 543 22.23 -33.80 7.88
C GLY A 543 20.89 -34.42 7.44
N GLN A 544 19.77 -33.90 7.87
CA GLN A 544 18.45 -34.30 7.39
C GLN A 544 18.18 -33.75 5.99
N GLU A 545 17.59 -34.60 5.14
CA GLU A 545 17.09 -34.17 3.84
C GLU A 545 15.74 -33.50 4.01
N VAL A 546 15.59 -32.30 3.48
CA VAL A 546 14.35 -31.55 3.38
C VAL A 546 13.94 -31.38 1.93
N THR A 547 12.65 -31.35 1.70
CA THR A 547 12.06 -31.07 0.38
C THR A 547 11.49 -29.67 0.37
N LEU A 548 11.90 -28.87 -0.59
CA LEU A 548 11.15 -27.64 -0.93
C LEU A 548 10.03 -28.09 -1.87
N TYR A 549 8.80 -27.94 -1.39
CA TYR A 549 7.57 -28.21 -2.14
C TYR A 549 7.34 -27.10 -3.16
N PRO A 550 6.43 -27.33 -4.13
CA PRO A 550 6.40 -26.46 -5.27
C PRO A 550 6.37 -25.01 -4.84
N ILE A 551 7.46 -24.34 -5.16
CA ILE A 551 7.52 -22.90 -5.04
C ILE A 551 6.55 -22.36 -6.07
N THR A 552 5.56 -21.61 -5.60
CA THR A 552 4.55 -21.04 -6.46
C THR A 552 4.98 -19.65 -6.89
N ILE A 553 5.10 -19.45 -8.19
CA ILE A 553 5.41 -18.17 -8.81
C ILE A 553 4.17 -17.72 -9.57
N ARG A 554 3.83 -16.46 -9.44
CA ARG A 554 2.71 -15.83 -10.14
C ARG A 554 3.28 -14.87 -11.17
N ASN A 555 2.64 -14.80 -12.31
CA ASN A 555 2.73 -13.67 -13.21
C ASN A 555 1.38 -12.96 -13.14
N ASP A 556 1.32 -11.91 -12.36
CA ASP A 556 0.11 -11.09 -12.17
C ASP A 556 -0.01 -10.03 -13.29
N GLY A 557 0.99 -9.94 -14.18
CA GLY A 557 1.03 -9.03 -15.33
C GLY A 557 0.32 -9.57 -16.59
N ASN A 558 0.17 -8.70 -17.57
CA ASN A 558 -0.56 -8.96 -18.81
C ASN A 558 0.32 -9.54 -19.94
N HIS A 559 1.62 -9.65 -19.73
CA HIS A 559 2.59 -10.18 -20.68
C HIS A 559 3.20 -11.49 -20.20
N ASP A 560 3.50 -12.41 -21.15
CA ASP A 560 4.19 -13.65 -20.85
C ASP A 560 5.66 -13.35 -20.48
N ALA A 561 6.10 -13.83 -19.33
CA ALA A 561 7.50 -13.78 -18.95
C ALA A 561 8.24 -14.99 -19.52
N GLN A 562 9.21 -14.75 -20.42
CA GLN A 562 9.98 -15.80 -21.09
C GLN A 562 11.38 -15.91 -20.50
N ASP A 563 11.93 -17.14 -20.52
CA ASP A 563 13.30 -17.45 -20.06
C ASP A 563 13.58 -16.91 -18.64
N VAL A 564 12.62 -17.02 -17.72
CA VAL A 564 12.78 -16.59 -16.34
C VAL A 564 13.70 -17.54 -15.60
N ASP A 565 14.85 -17.06 -15.17
CA ASP A 565 15.80 -17.84 -14.37
C ASP A 565 15.40 -17.81 -12.88
N ILE A 566 15.04 -18.96 -12.34
CA ILE A 566 14.70 -19.12 -10.94
C ILE A 566 15.93 -19.65 -10.19
N GLU A 567 16.39 -18.88 -9.22
CA GLU A 567 17.48 -19.28 -8.34
C GLU A 567 17.00 -19.48 -6.91
N VAL A 568 17.42 -20.57 -6.29
CA VAL A 568 17.22 -20.81 -4.86
C VAL A 568 18.55 -20.78 -4.16
N ARG A 569 18.73 -19.89 -3.21
CA ARG A 569 20.00 -19.63 -2.52
C ARG A 569 19.87 -19.70 -1.01
N LEU A 570 20.98 -20.02 -0.35
CA LEU A 570 21.06 -20.16 1.11
C LEU A 570 21.64 -18.89 1.74
N ASP A 571 20.95 -18.38 2.76
CA ASP A 571 21.30 -17.29 3.68
C ASP A 571 21.29 -15.87 3.10
N THR A 572 21.75 -15.67 1.89
CA THR A 572 21.79 -14.33 1.25
C THR A 572 21.51 -14.43 -0.24
N PHE A 573 21.21 -13.31 -0.87
CA PHE A 573 21.06 -13.21 -2.33
C PHE A 573 22.26 -13.76 -3.11
N ASP A 574 23.49 -13.58 -2.59
CA ASP A 574 24.73 -14.09 -3.18
C ASP A 574 25.19 -15.41 -2.52
N GLY A 575 24.31 -16.03 -1.72
CA GLY A 575 24.62 -17.24 -0.98
C GLY A 575 24.82 -18.49 -1.86
N ASN A 576 25.06 -19.62 -1.24
CA ASN A 576 25.26 -20.88 -1.97
C ASN A 576 24.01 -21.23 -2.77
N LEU A 577 24.18 -21.45 -4.08
CA LEU A 577 23.12 -21.89 -4.98
C LEU A 577 22.68 -23.31 -4.59
N LEU A 578 21.40 -23.49 -4.31
CA LEU A 578 20.79 -24.77 -3.98
C LEU A 578 20.10 -25.40 -5.19
N HIS A 579 19.46 -24.57 -6.02
CA HIS A 579 18.73 -24.97 -7.20
C HIS A 579 18.70 -23.83 -8.22
N GLU A 580 18.63 -24.17 -9.51
CA GLU A 580 18.48 -23.24 -10.64
C GLU A 580 17.63 -23.92 -11.71
N GLU A 581 16.64 -23.19 -12.24
CA GLU A 581 15.76 -23.66 -13.32
C GLU A 581 15.34 -22.44 -14.15
N SER A 582 15.21 -22.59 -15.48
CA SER A 582 14.67 -21.56 -16.36
C SER A 582 13.31 -22.00 -16.88
N ILE A 583 12.30 -21.11 -16.80
CA ILE A 583 10.91 -21.41 -17.15
C ILE A 583 10.24 -20.23 -17.84
N ASP A 584 9.22 -20.52 -18.66
CA ASP A 584 8.31 -19.52 -19.17
C ASP A 584 7.06 -19.48 -18.28
N ILE A 585 6.54 -18.28 -18.00
CA ILE A 585 5.35 -18.09 -17.17
C ILE A 585 4.36 -17.24 -17.97
N GLU A 586 3.23 -17.86 -18.34
CA GLU A 586 2.17 -17.18 -19.09
C GLU A 586 1.58 -16.01 -18.28
N ALA A 587 1.11 -14.98 -18.98
CA ALA A 587 0.39 -13.85 -18.39
C ALA A 587 -0.80 -14.30 -17.54
N ASN A 588 -1.08 -13.59 -16.46
CA ASN A 588 -2.20 -13.87 -15.54
C ASN A 588 -2.24 -15.34 -15.06
N SER A 589 -1.09 -15.96 -14.84
CA SER A 589 -0.98 -17.38 -14.53
C SER A 589 -0.14 -17.69 -13.30
N ILE A 590 -0.30 -18.92 -12.83
CA ILE A 590 0.45 -19.44 -11.68
C ILE A 590 1.27 -20.64 -12.14
N GLN A 591 2.57 -20.57 -11.93
CA GLN A 591 3.49 -21.67 -12.24
C GLN A 591 4.09 -22.23 -10.95
N ASN A 592 4.13 -23.57 -10.86
CA ASN A 592 4.74 -24.27 -9.76
C ASN A 592 6.04 -24.93 -10.21
N LEU A 593 7.14 -24.62 -9.51
CA LEU A 593 8.41 -25.32 -9.74
C LEU A 593 8.34 -26.79 -9.31
N ALA A 594 9.20 -27.62 -9.92
CA ALA A 594 9.37 -29.00 -9.47
C ALA A 594 9.98 -29.03 -8.06
N ASN A 595 9.57 -30.03 -7.25
CA ASN A 595 10.14 -30.23 -5.93
C ASN A 595 11.64 -30.55 -6.05
N PHE A 596 12.47 -29.95 -5.21
CA PHE A 596 13.86 -30.34 -5.07
C PHE A 596 14.22 -30.60 -3.61
N THR A 597 15.29 -31.34 -3.39
CA THR A 597 15.75 -31.71 -2.04
C THR A 597 17.07 -31.04 -1.71
N TRP A 598 17.21 -30.66 -0.45
CA TRP A 598 18.44 -30.13 0.12
C TRP A 598 18.76 -30.85 1.43
N VAL A 599 20.04 -31.20 1.64
CA VAL A 599 20.50 -31.76 2.91
C VAL A 599 20.89 -30.59 3.82
N ALA A 600 20.15 -30.40 4.89
CA ALA A 600 20.34 -29.32 5.85
C ALA A 600 21.75 -29.41 6.47
N SER A 601 22.54 -28.36 6.31
CA SER A 601 23.93 -28.30 6.78
C SER A 601 24.25 -26.96 7.41
N GLY A 602 25.10 -26.99 8.44
CA GLY A 602 25.38 -25.84 9.26
C GLY A 602 24.33 -25.65 10.35
N GLN A 603 24.79 -25.36 11.56
CA GLN A 603 23.85 -25.15 12.69
C GLN A 603 23.48 -23.69 12.79
N GLY A 604 22.21 -23.40 13.02
CA GLY A 604 21.66 -22.06 13.15
C GLY A 604 20.44 -21.84 12.28
N THR A 605 19.95 -20.60 12.28
CA THR A 605 18.85 -20.19 11.41
C THR A 605 19.41 -19.87 10.05
N HIS A 606 18.90 -20.56 9.04
CA HIS A 606 19.17 -20.32 7.62
C HIS A 606 17.97 -19.68 6.95
N SER A 607 18.20 -18.79 5.99
CA SER A 607 17.19 -18.24 5.13
C SER A 607 17.31 -18.86 3.75
N ILE A 608 16.23 -19.48 3.26
CA ILE A 608 16.15 -19.99 1.90
C ILE A 608 15.52 -18.89 1.07
N TRP A 609 16.31 -18.30 0.18
CA TRP A 609 15.90 -17.25 -0.74
C TRP A 609 15.51 -17.86 -2.07
N VAL A 610 14.40 -17.40 -2.63
CA VAL A 610 13.95 -17.71 -3.99
C VAL A 610 13.90 -16.40 -4.75
N MET A 611 14.45 -16.38 -5.95
CA MET A 611 14.52 -15.19 -6.79
C MET A 611 14.11 -15.55 -8.21
N CYS A 612 13.28 -14.72 -8.82
CA CYS A 612 13.02 -14.74 -10.24
C CYS A 612 13.90 -13.68 -10.90
N LEU A 613 14.73 -14.07 -11.83
CA LEU A 613 15.62 -13.20 -12.58
C LEU A 613 15.14 -13.15 -14.03
N ILE A 614 14.69 -11.99 -14.43
CA ILE A 614 14.24 -11.72 -15.80
C ILE A 614 15.36 -11.02 -16.58
N ASP A 615 15.56 -11.40 -17.86
CA ASP A 615 16.45 -10.66 -18.74
C ASP A 615 15.74 -9.38 -19.22
N THR A 616 16.25 -8.23 -18.76
CA THR A 616 15.66 -6.91 -19.05
C THR A 616 15.83 -6.45 -20.49
N ASP A 617 16.61 -7.16 -21.31
CA ASP A 617 16.78 -6.79 -22.73
C ASP A 617 15.57 -7.25 -23.59
N ASP A 618 14.87 -8.32 -23.17
CA ASP A 618 13.75 -8.90 -23.90
C ASP A 618 12.42 -8.89 -23.11
N ASN A 619 12.47 -8.71 -21.78
CA ASN A 619 11.30 -8.69 -20.90
C ASN A 619 11.36 -7.46 -19.99
N GLU A 620 10.36 -6.64 -20.05
CA GLU A 620 10.15 -5.57 -19.06
C GLU A 620 9.14 -6.06 -18.03
N GLU A 621 9.35 -5.69 -16.80
CA GLU A 621 8.54 -6.12 -15.67
C GLU A 621 8.00 -4.91 -14.90
N VAL A 622 6.77 -5.02 -14.43
CA VAL A 622 6.12 -3.98 -13.65
C VAL A 622 6.90 -3.69 -12.38
N ARG A 623 7.25 -4.74 -11.61
CA ARG A 623 8.00 -4.64 -10.35
C ARG A 623 9.11 -5.67 -10.27
N TYR A 624 10.27 -5.23 -9.83
CA TYR A 624 11.41 -6.12 -9.56
C TYR A 624 11.60 -6.41 -8.06
N ASP A 625 10.95 -5.68 -7.18
CA ASP A 625 11.10 -5.82 -5.73
C ASP A 625 10.28 -6.97 -5.13
N ASN A 626 9.21 -7.41 -5.81
CA ASN A 626 8.38 -8.56 -5.48
C ASN A 626 8.84 -9.90 -6.10
N ASN A 627 9.90 -9.90 -6.91
CA ASN A 627 10.49 -11.09 -7.57
C ASN A 627 11.28 -11.99 -6.65
N ASN A 628 11.27 -11.73 -5.37
CA ASN A 628 12.04 -12.50 -4.43
C ASN A 628 11.32 -12.67 -3.10
N ALA A 629 11.49 -13.81 -2.51
CA ALA A 629 10.99 -14.10 -1.19
C ALA A 629 11.93 -15.01 -0.41
N SER A 630 11.81 -15.04 0.90
CA SER A 630 12.60 -15.96 1.71
C SER A 630 11.77 -16.66 2.78
N ARG A 631 12.24 -17.86 3.16
CA ARG A 631 11.69 -18.64 4.26
C ARG A 631 12.81 -19.09 5.20
N SER A 632 12.62 -18.89 6.49
CA SER A 632 13.60 -19.30 7.49
C SER A 632 13.42 -20.75 7.92
N LEU A 633 14.56 -21.46 8.10
CA LEU A 633 14.64 -22.82 8.63
C LEU A 633 15.71 -22.89 9.72
N LEU A 634 15.37 -23.40 10.88
CA LEU A 634 16.33 -23.61 11.98
C LEU A 634 16.97 -25.01 11.86
N VAL A 635 18.26 -25.07 11.56
CA VAL A 635 19.05 -26.30 11.53
C VAL A 635 19.66 -26.54 12.92
N LYS A 636 19.19 -27.57 13.58
CA LYS A 636 19.64 -27.93 14.93
C LYS A 636 20.56 -29.15 14.89
N PRO A 637 21.52 -29.24 15.84
CA PRO A 637 22.22 -30.49 16.05
C PRO A 637 21.28 -31.55 16.58
N GLN A 638 21.56 -32.82 16.31
CA GLN A 638 20.85 -33.93 16.93
C GLN A 638 20.92 -33.86 18.46
N TYR A 639 22.11 -33.59 18.98
CA TYR A 639 22.40 -33.39 20.39
C TYR A 639 23.17 -32.10 20.60
N GLY A 640 22.78 -31.31 21.61
CA GLY A 640 23.43 -30.04 21.93
C GLY A 640 23.01 -29.56 23.29
N LEU A 641 23.87 -28.74 23.92
CA LEU A 641 23.58 -28.14 25.22
C LEU A 641 24.12 -26.73 25.33
N GLU A 642 23.52 -25.98 26.22
CA GLU A 642 23.99 -24.68 26.68
C GLU A 642 23.81 -24.59 28.18
N LEU A 643 24.86 -24.12 28.87
CA LEU A 643 24.83 -23.88 30.29
C LEU A 643 24.61 -22.42 30.62
N ASN A 644 23.80 -22.18 31.62
CA ASN A 644 23.58 -20.84 32.15
C ASN A 644 23.61 -20.86 33.67
N ILE A 645 24.25 -19.87 34.25
CA ILE A 645 24.36 -19.70 35.70
C ILE A 645 24.02 -18.26 36.09
N THR A 646 23.21 -18.10 37.14
CA THR A 646 22.77 -16.76 37.57
C THR A 646 23.74 -16.10 38.54
N ASN A 647 24.43 -16.93 39.36
CA ASN A 647 25.42 -16.49 40.36
C ASN A 647 26.63 -17.41 40.29
N SER A 648 27.78 -16.88 39.90
CA SER A 648 29.04 -17.62 39.79
C SER A 648 30.03 -17.36 40.95
N PHE A 649 29.63 -16.60 41.95
CA PHE A 649 30.51 -16.24 43.07
C PHE A 649 29.79 -16.37 44.43
N GLU A 650 30.37 -17.13 45.34
CA GLU A 650 29.92 -17.20 46.75
C GLU A 650 31.07 -17.06 47.74
N THR A 651 30.77 -16.56 48.93
CA THR A 651 31.73 -16.45 50.04
C THR A 651 31.26 -17.28 51.21
N VAL A 652 32.12 -18.18 51.71
CA VAL A 652 31.80 -19.11 52.80
C VAL A 652 32.93 -19.17 53.84
N ASP A 653 32.58 -19.61 55.05
CA ASP A 653 33.53 -20.02 56.08
C ASP A 653 33.94 -21.48 55.83
N VAL A 654 35.07 -21.90 56.41
CA VAL A 654 35.44 -23.32 56.37
C VAL A 654 34.31 -24.18 57.00
N ASN A 655 34.10 -25.36 56.45
CA ASN A 655 33.04 -26.31 56.81
C ASN A 655 31.61 -25.76 56.57
N GLN A 656 31.43 -24.63 55.85
CA GLN A 656 30.14 -24.12 55.36
C GLN A 656 29.98 -24.45 53.89
N THR A 657 28.75 -24.50 53.39
CA THR A 657 28.41 -24.89 52.02
C THR A 657 28.19 -23.68 51.12
N ALA A 658 28.91 -23.59 50.04
CA ALA A 658 28.59 -22.76 48.89
C ALA A 658 27.76 -23.62 47.91
N THR A 659 26.66 -23.07 47.34
CA THR A 659 25.81 -23.84 46.43
C THR A 659 25.53 -23.00 45.19
N PHE A 660 25.76 -23.57 44.00
CA PHE A 660 25.54 -22.94 42.72
C PHE A 660 24.47 -23.74 41.96
N ASP A 661 23.46 -22.98 41.47
CA ASP A 661 22.41 -23.55 40.66
C ASP A 661 22.70 -23.27 39.18
N ILE A 662 22.78 -24.33 38.39
CA ILE A 662 23.18 -24.33 37.01
C ILE A 662 22.00 -24.86 36.17
N ASN A 663 21.69 -24.14 35.09
CA ASN A 663 20.66 -24.54 34.14
C ASN A 663 21.33 -25.19 32.91
N ILE A 664 20.84 -26.36 32.50
CA ILE A 664 21.17 -27.02 31.25
C ILE A 664 19.98 -26.83 30.31
N MET A 665 20.18 -26.18 29.18
CA MET A 665 19.21 -26.14 28.09
C MET A 665 19.60 -27.17 27.02
N ASN A 666 18.68 -28.08 26.69
CA ASN A 666 18.90 -28.99 25.57
C ASN A 666 18.63 -28.24 24.25
N MET A 667 19.70 -27.93 23.53
CA MET A 667 19.69 -27.26 22.25
C MET A 667 19.53 -28.23 21.07
N GLY A 668 19.57 -29.55 21.33
CA GLY A 668 19.39 -30.58 20.32
C GLY A 668 17.92 -30.90 20.03
N LEU A 669 17.66 -31.61 18.93
CA LEU A 669 16.30 -32.09 18.59
C LEU A 669 15.90 -33.35 19.39
N GLN A 670 16.89 -34.15 19.83
CA GLN A 670 16.60 -35.39 20.57
C GLN A 670 16.59 -35.15 22.08
N THR A 671 15.80 -35.96 22.79
CA THR A 671 15.92 -36.06 24.24
C THR A 671 17.27 -36.59 24.62
N ASP A 672 17.96 -35.96 25.55
CA ASP A 672 19.34 -36.32 25.91
C ASP A 672 19.49 -36.51 27.43
N ASN A 673 20.59 -37.20 27.78
CA ASN A 673 21.11 -37.29 29.14
C ASN A 673 22.44 -36.53 29.18
N TYR A 674 22.74 -35.91 30.27
CA TYR A 674 23.94 -35.10 30.44
C TYR A 674 24.75 -35.59 31.61
N THR A 675 26.02 -35.95 31.39
CA THR A 675 26.98 -36.27 32.43
C THR A 675 27.64 -35.00 32.93
N ILE A 676 27.79 -34.92 34.27
CA ILE A 676 28.38 -33.77 34.95
C ILE A 676 29.73 -34.15 35.56
N SER A 677 30.70 -33.31 35.36
CA SER A 677 32.03 -33.41 36.00
C SER A 677 32.47 -32.10 36.56
N VAL A 678 33.18 -32.13 37.69
CA VAL A 678 33.76 -30.93 38.33
C VAL A 678 35.25 -31.12 38.42
N THR A 679 36.04 -30.12 38.01
CA THR A 679 37.49 -30.15 38.16
C THR A 679 37.89 -29.87 39.61
N VAL A 680 38.54 -30.82 40.26
CA VAL A 680 39.00 -30.70 41.64
C VAL A 680 40.50 -30.56 41.63
N MET A 681 41.03 -29.43 42.11
CA MET A 681 42.48 -29.26 42.24
C MET A 681 43.03 -29.60 43.66
N ASN A 682 42.21 -29.63 44.68
CA ASN A 682 42.60 -29.85 46.05
C ASN A 682 41.64 -30.88 46.69
N PRO A 683 42.13 -32.01 47.24
CA PRO A 683 41.30 -33.06 47.86
C PRO A 683 40.67 -32.63 49.18
N GLU A 684 40.96 -31.45 49.70
CA GLU A 684 40.41 -30.94 50.97
C GLU A 684 39.01 -30.32 50.81
N TRP A 685 38.46 -30.29 49.56
CA TRP A 685 37.11 -29.86 49.27
C TRP A 685 36.16 -31.07 49.25
N ASP A 686 35.08 -30.98 49.97
CA ASP A 686 33.95 -31.89 49.78
C ASP A 686 32.98 -31.32 48.74
N ILE A 687 32.80 -32.02 47.60
CA ILE A 687 32.00 -31.55 46.46
C ILE A 687 30.89 -32.53 46.24
N SER A 688 29.70 -32.01 46.21
CA SER A 688 28.47 -32.79 45.96
C SER A 688 27.71 -32.28 44.73
N TYR A 689 27.45 -33.14 43.78
CA TYR A 689 26.71 -32.85 42.58
C TYR A 689 26.07 -34.12 41.99
N PRO A 690 24.97 -34.04 41.21
CA PRO A 690 24.46 -35.21 40.48
C PRO A 690 25.46 -35.60 39.40
N SER A 691 25.74 -36.86 39.24
CA SER A 691 26.65 -37.33 38.17
C SER A 691 25.99 -37.25 36.79
N GLU A 692 24.67 -37.17 36.74
CA GLU A 692 23.86 -37.17 35.51
C GLU A 692 22.55 -36.40 35.71
N VAL A 693 22.13 -35.72 34.63
CA VAL A 693 20.77 -35.19 34.47
C VAL A 693 20.16 -35.91 33.28
N SER A 694 19.10 -36.69 33.52
CA SER A 694 18.55 -37.63 32.53
C SER A 694 17.22 -37.13 31.93
N ASN A 695 16.93 -37.55 30.67
CA ASN A 695 15.68 -37.34 29.96
C ASN A 695 15.30 -35.86 29.78
N VAL A 696 16.25 -35.02 29.45
CA VAL A 696 15.98 -33.60 29.11
C VAL A 696 15.44 -33.54 27.69
N ALA A 697 14.18 -33.17 27.52
CA ALA A 697 13.54 -33.07 26.24
C ALA A 697 14.11 -31.88 25.40
N SER A 698 13.99 -31.96 24.09
CA SER A 698 14.38 -30.86 23.19
C SER A 698 13.78 -29.52 23.64
N ASN A 699 14.54 -28.44 23.54
CA ASN A 699 14.14 -27.08 23.94
C ASN A 699 13.65 -26.92 25.37
N THR A 700 14.06 -27.84 26.27
CA THR A 700 13.74 -27.71 27.70
C THR A 700 14.96 -27.38 28.51
N THR A 701 14.75 -26.66 29.60
CA THR A 701 15.78 -26.30 30.57
C THR A 701 15.54 -27.08 31.87
N VAL A 702 16.57 -27.71 32.39
CA VAL A 702 16.57 -28.40 33.69
C VAL A 702 17.66 -27.83 34.58
N GLN A 703 17.36 -27.62 35.84
CA GLN A 703 18.29 -27.09 36.82
C GLN A 703 18.91 -28.22 37.65
N PHE A 704 20.20 -28.14 37.96
CA PHE A 704 20.89 -28.92 38.94
C PHE A 704 21.76 -28.03 39.83
N SER A 705 22.12 -28.54 41.00
CA SER A 705 22.94 -27.80 41.98
C SER A 705 24.27 -28.48 42.22
N VAL A 706 25.34 -27.70 42.35
CA VAL A 706 26.67 -28.15 42.79
C VAL A 706 27.01 -27.44 44.08
N SER A 707 27.40 -28.21 45.08
CA SER A 707 27.77 -27.71 46.39
C SER A 707 29.23 -27.98 46.70
N PHE A 708 29.89 -26.97 47.24
CA PHE A 708 31.28 -26.99 47.64
C PHE A 708 31.42 -26.70 49.14
N VAL A 709 32.15 -27.57 49.89
CA VAL A 709 32.44 -27.36 51.30
C VAL A 709 33.96 -27.36 51.53
N PRO A 710 34.55 -26.22 51.87
CA PRO A 710 35.97 -26.13 52.15
C PRO A 710 36.28 -26.84 53.48
N GLY A 711 37.21 -27.77 53.47
CA GLY A 711 37.79 -28.36 54.71
C GLY A 711 38.59 -27.34 55.50
N SER A 712 38.93 -27.71 56.76
CA SER A 712 39.61 -26.81 57.71
C SER A 712 40.99 -26.33 57.27
N ASN A 713 41.60 -26.99 56.28
CA ASN A 713 42.96 -26.65 55.80
C ASN A 713 42.92 -25.89 54.47
N VAL A 714 41.76 -25.62 53.93
CA VAL A 714 41.62 -24.83 52.72
C VAL A 714 42.03 -23.40 53.01
N THR A 715 42.92 -22.85 52.19
CA THR A 715 43.45 -21.51 52.36
C THR A 715 42.37 -20.44 52.15
N ALA A 716 42.46 -19.35 52.96
CA ALA A 716 41.64 -18.16 52.78
C ALA A 716 42.03 -17.48 51.48
N ALA A 717 41.27 -17.70 50.42
CA ALA A 717 41.46 -17.19 49.06
C ALA A 717 40.19 -17.43 48.24
N VAL A 718 40.15 -16.89 47.05
CA VAL A 718 39.20 -17.27 45.99
C VAL A 718 39.72 -18.51 45.30
N HIS A 719 38.85 -19.52 45.17
CA HIS A 719 39.10 -20.77 44.50
C HIS A 719 38.14 -20.97 43.37
N ASP A 720 38.63 -21.19 42.18
CA ASP A 720 37.85 -21.40 40.96
C ASP A 720 37.64 -22.89 40.70
N PHE A 721 36.41 -23.23 40.27
CA PHE A 721 36.03 -24.58 39.90
C PHE A 721 35.36 -24.56 38.53
N THR A 722 35.81 -25.43 37.63
CA THR A 722 35.14 -25.61 36.35
C THR A 722 34.19 -26.78 36.45
N ILE A 723 32.91 -26.49 36.11
CA ILE A 723 31.86 -27.50 36.02
C ILE A 723 31.63 -27.73 34.53
N THR A 724 31.85 -28.96 34.06
CA THR A 724 31.67 -29.35 32.67
C THR A 724 30.55 -30.35 32.55
N VAL A 725 29.67 -30.11 31.60
CA VAL A 725 28.57 -30.99 31.26
C VAL A 725 28.80 -31.51 29.85
N ALA A 726 28.55 -32.79 29.63
CA ALA A 726 28.68 -33.46 28.34
C ALA A 726 27.41 -34.23 28.00
N SER A 727 27.00 -34.13 26.74
CA SER A 727 25.92 -34.91 26.17
C SER A 727 26.28 -36.41 26.12
N GLU A 728 25.37 -37.29 26.54
CA GLU A 728 25.55 -38.73 26.36
C GLU A 728 25.30 -39.17 24.93
N GLY A 729 24.33 -38.52 24.24
CA GLY A 729 24.04 -38.82 22.85
C GLY A 729 25.20 -38.46 21.92
N ASN A 730 25.96 -37.40 22.24
CA ASN A 730 27.17 -37.02 21.51
C ASN A 730 28.21 -36.40 22.46
N SER A 731 29.17 -37.23 22.92
CA SER A 731 30.16 -36.84 23.91
C SER A 731 31.12 -35.72 23.47
N SER A 732 31.14 -35.37 22.19
CA SER A 732 31.88 -34.17 21.71
C SER A 732 31.16 -32.86 21.99
N ARG A 733 29.88 -32.91 22.34
CA ARG A 733 29.07 -31.76 22.74
C ARG A 733 29.20 -31.55 24.23
N THR A 734 29.97 -30.55 24.60
CA THR A 734 30.25 -30.18 25.98
C THR A 734 30.14 -28.67 26.14
N ASP A 735 29.72 -28.26 27.31
CA ASP A 735 29.77 -26.86 27.73
C ASP A 735 30.26 -26.78 29.18
N SER A 736 30.78 -25.65 29.59
CA SER A 736 31.35 -25.49 30.92
C SER A 736 31.12 -24.10 31.49
N VAL A 737 30.93 -24.05 32.81
CA VAL A 737 30.87 -22.78 33.59
C VAL A 737 31.93 -22.81 34.67
N VAL A 738 32.45 -21.65 35.01
CA VAL A 738 33.39 -21.47 36.11
C VAL A 738 32.64 -20.80 37.25
N VAL A 739 32.87 -21.34 38.47
CA VAL A 739 32.35 -20.78 39.72
C VAL A 739 33.48 -20.49 40.67
N ASP A 740 33.39 -19.40 41.37
CA ASP A 740 34.38 -18.90 42.35
C ASP A 740 33.83 -19.02 43.77
N VAL A 741 34.56 -19.70 44.62
CA VAL A 741 34.26 -19.79 46.04
C VAL A 741 35.32 -19.03 46.82
N SER A 742 34.93 -17.96 47.46
CA SER A 742 35.83 -17.20 48.38
C SER A 742 35.73 -17.78 49.78
N VAL A 743 36.84 -18.30 50.26
CA VAL A 743 36.91 -18.84 51.64
C VAL A 743 37.40 -17.76 52.59
N ASN A 744 36.55 -17.47 53.59
CA ASN A 744 36.90 -16.50 54.65
C ASN A 744 38.09 -16.98 55.47
N GLN A 745 38.91 -16.03 55.94
CA GLN A 745 39.98 -16.27 56.85
C GLN A 745 39.41 -16.46 58.24
N TYR A 746 39.80 -17.57 58.90
CA TYR A 746 39.65 -17.73 60.35
C TYR A 746 41.02 -17.68 61.03
N TYR A 747 41.04 -17.22 62.22
CA TYR A 747 42.27 -17.02 62.99
C TYR A 747 42.40 -18.08 64.07
N GLY A 748 43.62 -18.65 64.21
CA GLY A 748 43.89 -19.64 65.23
C GLY A 748 45.34 -19.62 65.65
N LEU A 749 45.65 -19.77 66.97
CA LEU A 749 46.94 -19.74 67.50
C LEU A 749 47.17 -20.91 68.45
N ASN A 750 48.26 -21.64 68.27
CA ASN A 750 48.76 -22.58 69.24
C ASN A 750 50.17 -22.17 69.69
N VAL A 751 50.36 -22.10 71.03
CA VAL A 751 51.68 -21.75 71.68
C VAL A 751 52.12 -22.89 72.51
N GLU A 752 53.25 -23.49 72.18
CA GLU A 752 53.84 -24.62 72.90
C GLU A 752 55.19 -24.17 73.47
N MET A 753 55.43 -24.52 74.75
CA MET A 753 56.70 -24.31 75.41
C MET A 753 57.20 -25.68 75.97
N PRO A 754 58.07 -26.39 75.20
CA PRO A 754 58.48 -27.71 75.54
C PRO A 754 59.24 -27.81 76.91
N LEU A 755 59.84 -26.70 77.33
CA LEU A 755 60.56 -26.60 78.65
C LEU A 755 59.98 -25.46 79.43
N THR A 756 59.26 -25.75 80.55
CA THR A 756 58.59 -24.75 81.38
C THR A 756 59.39 -24.34 82.67
N ASN A 757 60.40 -25.13 83.08
CA ASN A 757 61.15 -24.88 84.23
C ASN A 757 62.68 -25.17 84.03
N GLN A 758 63.50 -24.19 84.23
CA GLN A 758 64.97 -24.36 84.29
C GLN A 758 65.56 -23.67 85.46
N ARG A 759 66.66 -24.21 86.04
CA ARG A 759 67.39 -23.55 87.13
C ARG A 759 68.69 -23.02 86.62
N VAL A 760 68.97 -21.82 86.93
CA VAL A 760 70.20 -21.11 86.57
C VAL A 760 70.82 -20.38 87.72
N PHE A 761 72.12 -20.03 87.62
CA PHE A 761 72.80 -19.20 88.59
C PHE A 761 72.55 -17.69 88.30
N PRO A 762 72.58 -16.84 89.29
CA PRO A 762 72.48 -15.40 89.06
C PRO A 762 73.49 -14.96 87.97
N ASP A 763 73.10 -13.94 87.22
CA ASP A 763 73.84 -13.32 86.11
C ASP A 763 74.08 -14.23 84.84
N THR A 764 73.28 -15.25 84.72
CA THR A 764 73.25 -16.12 83.48
C THR A 764 72.07 -15.91 82.68
N THR A 765 72.26 -15.95 81.36
CA THR A 765 71.12 -15.85 80.39
C THR A 765 70.48 -17.26 80.20
N LEU A 766 69.24 -17.31 80.31
CA LEU A 766 68.45 -18.49 80.07
C LEU A 766 67.58 -18.31 78.77
N SER A 767 67.58 -19.32 77.98
CA SER A 767 66.72 -19.30 76.73
C SER A 767 65.65 -20.38 76.85
N TYR A 768 64.46 -19.99 76.58
CA TYR A 768 63.34 -20.89 76.32
C TYR A 768 62.97 -20.90 74.86
N LEU A 769 62.72 -22.12 74.36
CA LEU A 769 62.13 -22.27 73.04
C LEU A 769 60.58 -22.22 73.12
N VAL A 770 59.99 -21.28 72.46
CA VAL A 770 58.53 -21.21 72.28
C VAL A 770 58.24 -21.53 70.87
N ARG A 771 57.34 -22.46 70.62
CA ARG A 771 56.78 -22.75 69.25
C ARG A 771 55.45 -22.11 69.16
N ILE A 772 55.34 -21.28 68.16
CA ILE A 772 54.09 -20.65 67.76
C ILE A 772 53.64 -21.29 66.43
N THR A 773 52.40 -21.73 66.43
CA THR A 773 51.81 -22.33 65.22
C THR A 773 50.54 -21.59 64.88
N ASN A 774 50.48 -21.04 63.68
CA ASN A 774 49.24 -20.51 63.14
C ASN A 774 48.35 -21.65 62.80
N GLN A 775 47.21 -21.78 63.52
CA GLN A 775 46.18 -22.78 63.25
C GLN A 775 45.04 -22.25 62.36
N GLY A 776 45.18 -21.00 61.93
CA GLY A 776 44.28 -20.42 61.00
C GLY A 776 44.50 -20.90 59.54
N ASN A 777 43.56 -20.62 58.63
CA ASN A 777 43.59 -21.03 57.21
C ASN A 777 44.24 -19.97 56.27
N GLY A 778 44.72 -18.87 56.83
CA GLY A 778 45.40 -17.80 56.06
C GLY A 778 46.70 -17.36 56.77
N VAL A 779 47.40 -16.47 56.10
CA VAL A 779 48.58 -15.82 56.70
C VAL A 779 48.13 -14.87 57.79
N ASP A 780 48.94 -14.84 58.89
CA ASP A 780 48.64 -14.00 60.07
C ASP A 780 49.91 -13.44 60.67
N THR A 781 49.76 -12.33 61.36
CA THR A 781 50.86 -11.68 62.08
C THR A 781 50.54 -11.67 63.58
N PHE A 782 51.42 -12.26 64.37
CA PHE A 782 51.25 -12.36 65.81
C PHE A 782 52.16 -11.37 66.45
N ASP A 783 51.62 -10.51 67.31
CA ASP A 783 52.39 -9.67 68.21
C ASP A 783 52.92 -10.46 69.44
N LEU A 784 54.19 -10.34 69.70
CA LEU A 784 54.90 -11.07 70.76
C LEU A 784 55.34 -10.11 71.79
N PHE A 785 54.95 -10.34 73.05
CA PHE A 785 55.39 -9.53 74.14
C PHE A 785 55.67 -10.38 75.41
N THR A 786 56.59 -9.93 76.18
CA THR A 786 56.93 -10.54 77.49
C THR A 786 56.42 -9.68 78.66
N GLY A 787 55.73 -10.29 79.63
CA GLY A 787 55.19 -9.59 80.82
C GLY A 787 55.98 -9.90 82.06
N ASN A 788 57.31 -9.64 82.14
CA ASN A 788 58.09 -9.89 83.29
C ASN A 788 59.11 -8.75 83.52
N ASP A 789 59.62 -8.69 84.79
CA ASP A 789 60.56 -7.66 85.28
C ASP A 789 62.05 -8.07 85.07
N TRP A 790 62.35 -9.12 84.32
CA TRP A 790 63.67 -9.72 84.14
C TRP A 790 64.36 -9.28 82.82
N GLY A 791 63.82 -8.39 82.07
CA GLY A 791 64.45 -7.94 80.87
C GLY A 791 64.45 -8.98 79.76
N ALA A 792 63.43 -9.86 79.67
CA ALA A 792 63.34 -10.87 78.64
C ALA A 792 63.18 -10.21 77.24
N GLU A 793 63.95 -10.74 76.31
CA GLU A 793 63.93 -10.34 74.91
C GLU A 793 63.40 -11.53 74.04
N ILE A 794 62.44 -11.21 73.17
CA ILE A 794 61.96 -12.21 72.18
C ILE A 794 62.88 -12.14 70.98
N ARG A 795 63.30 -13.26 70.49
CA ARG A 795 64.12 -13.39 69.28
C ARG A 795 63.54 -14.43 68.32
N ILE A 796 63.40 -14.05 67.01
CA ILE A 796 63.09 -14.95 65.93
C ILE A 796 64.34 -15.12 65.06
N ASP A 797 64.78 -16.35 64.85
CA ASP A 797 66.06 -16.64 64.17
C ASP A 797 67.25 -15.84 64.65
N ASN A 798 67.36 -15.74 65.95
CA ASN A 798 68.44 -15.01 66.73
C ASN A 798 68.39 -13.47 66.58
N SER A 799 67.34 -12.89 65.96
CA SER A 799 67.14 -11.44 65.88
C SER A 799 65.97 -11.00 66.76
N PRO A 800 66.12 -9.85 67.53
CA PRO A 800 64.98 -9.30 68.24
C PRO A 800 63.82 -9.01 67.39
N SER A 801 62.63 -9.45 67.78
CA SER A 801 61.37 -9.24 67.03
C SER A 801 60.17 -9.13 67.96
N GLY A 802 59.31 -8.21 67.81
CA GLY A 802 57.98 -8.09 68.42
C GLY A 802 56.85 -8.73 67.65
N GLU A 803 57.12 -9.20 66.43
CA GLU A 803 56.10 -9.72 65.54
C GLU A 803 56.59 -10.95 64.77
N VAL A 804 55.70 -11.86 64.51
CA VAL A 804 55.98 -13.04 63.65
C VAL A 804 54.90 -13.18 62.64
N PHE A 805 55.29 -13.27 61.35
CA PHE A 805 54.40 -13.53 60.23
C PHE A 805 54.43 -15.01 59.88
N LEU A 806 53.27 -15.66 59.97
CA LEU A 806 53.18 -17.10 59.77
C LEU A 806 52.14 -17.44 58.73
N GLY A 807 52.53 -18.29 57.81
CA GLY A 807 51.51 -18.89 56.85
C GLY A 807 50.58 -19.84 57.57
N ALA A 808 49.48 -20.20 56.92
CA ALA A 808 48.55 -21.17 57.47
C ALA A 808 49.21 -22.49 57.78
N GLY A 809 48.94 -23.06 58.99
CA GLY A 809 49.50 -24.31 59.45
C GLY A 809 51.01 -24.30 59.73
N ARG A 810 51.66 -23.14 59.85
CA ARG A 810 53.09 -22.91 60.10
C ARG A 810 53.34 -22.35 61.44
#